data_449ea684ae01d1ffff33138c6f344ad7
#
_entry.id   449ea684ae01d1ffff33138c6f344ad7
#
_cell.length_a   1.000
_cell.length_b   1.000
_cell.length_c   1.000
_cell.angle_alpha   90.00
_cell.angle_beta   90.00
_cell.angle_gamma   90.00
#
_symmetry.space_group_name_H-M   'P 1'
#
loop_
_entity.id
_entity.type
_entity.pdbx_description
1 polymer ?
#
loop_
_entity_poly.entity_id
_entity_poly.type
_entity_poly.pdbx_seq_one_letter_code
_entity_poly.pdbx_strand_id
1 'polypeptide(L)'
;MDAQKGMLEFLLINHPLDCPICDRAGECPLQDQTYKHGPGSTRYIEPKRTYEKALAISDLVVLDRERCVLCWRCVRFSDEIAGDSFIQLIDRGPGTQILTFKDEPFDSYFSGNTIQICPVGALTSKPYRFVSRPWDLTSAPSVCAYCSVGCPLTNDARAGKLVRTQALPNENVNDFWTCDKGRFGYHYVDSEDRLDRPLIRKGEEFEGASWGEAVAAVAAKLQDAKKVGVIAGGHLTTEDAFAISKLAKEVIGTPHVDSRIQDAGAPYELALKAGPVAGSTSTLNDLESARTILWLGPDPKEALPVLYLRLRKAVLDFETKLIVVSPRRMSLDAFATHVVRCEPGREASAVGALMKNTATPAEVATDLGDPFVACWGPGSPGRDETALFSAVVDLVNDRAGSLLVCPPHAGSQGMIDMGVYPSLDAGYQPVGEPGMDTQAILEAAASGDLDVLLLFGADPIADFPMSDLARKALEAGTFTVSVELFPTDSVALSDVVLPSAAYAEREGTFTNLERRLQKLEPLLPAPGSAAEPWRICASIAGALGASWSWNGFADVWADIKRSVVTHAGVDVEALAQNAPAPNVALQSGYADDAVNQSAAALAGPGAHYPKGYRQGSPFQTGQNWPLSWELRAFEARQRPGQVPSMLDGNGSAPPATRVSAPSEARRAQTGEGFALYTGRMIYDEGTMVSKTVALRGIARHPFIGMNPGDAAELGLSEGEEALVSANGFEVHLEVHLEDIASGAVFVPYDQKGLKTNLLITEMNPIVQVRRSS
;
A
#
# COMPACT_ATOMS: atom_id res chain seq x y z
N MET A 1 -33.44 -10.59 29.49
CA MET A 1 -33.92 -9.23 29.14
C MET A 1 -33.64 -8.21 30.24
N ASP A 2 -33.95 -8.46 31.50
CA ASP A 2 -33.73 -7.47 32.60
C ASP A 2 -32.28 -7.12 32.83
N ALA A 3 -31.35 -8.09 32.73
CA ALA A 3 -29.92 -7.82 32.82
C ALA A 3 -29.42 -6.93 31.68
N GLN A 4 -29.86 -7.17 30.43
CA GLN A 4 -29.52 -6.32 29.27
C GLN A 4 -30.03 -4.89 29.46
N LYS A 5 -31.30 -4.76 29.95
CA LYS A 5 -31.91 -3.48 30.26
C LYS A 5 -31.15 -2.72 31.33
N GLY A 6 -30.74 -3.41 32.41
CA GLY A 6 -29.94 -2.84 33.49
C GLY A 6 -28.56 -2.40 33.01
N MET A 7 -27.87 -3.20 32.17
CA MET A 7 -26.55 -2.83 31.59
C MET A 7 -26.65 -1.60 30.68
N LEU A 8 -27.68 -1.52 29.84
CA LEU A 8 -27.93 -0.35 29.01
C LEU A 8 -28.22 0.90 29.83
N GLU A 9 -28.99 0.75 30.94
CA GLU A 9 -29.22 1.85 31.87
C GLU A 9 -27.93 2.38 32.47
N PHE A 10 -26.98 1.52 32.88
CA PHE A 10 -25.65 1.93 33.35
C PHE A 10 -24.85 2.67 32.27
N LEU A 11 -24.84 2.18 31.03
CA LEU A 11 -24.15 2.84 29.93
C LEU A 11 -24.72 4.23 29.61
N LEU A 12 -26.02 4.42 29.83
CA LEU A 12 -26.75 5.66 29.54
C LEU A 12 -26.69 6.70 30.64
N ILE A 13 -26.35 6.34 31.90
CA ILE A 13 -26.35 7.25 33.04
C ILE A 13 -25.61 8.56 32.74
N ASN A 14 -24.37 8.48 32.26
CA ASN A 14 -23.55 9.64 31.94
C ASN A 14 -23.47 9.94 30.44
N HIS A 15 -24.04 9.08 29.57
CA HIS A 15 -24.02 9.31 28.14
C HIS A 15 -24.83 10.57 27.76
N PRO A 16 -24.25 11.55 27.03
CA PRO A 16 -24.94 12.81 26.72
C PRO A 16 -26.07 12.60 25.71
N LEU A 17 -27.02 13.52 25.67
CA LEU A 17 -28.13 13.54 24.72
C LEU A 17 -27.68 14.15 23.37
N ASP A 18 -26.56 13.72 22.87
CA ASP A 18 -25.84 14.29 21.71
C ASP A 18 -26.21 13.66 20.35
N CYS A 19 -27.14 12.69 20.29
CA CYS A 19 -27.44 12.01 19.02
C CYS A 19 -27.67 12.97 17.84
N PRO A 20 -28.36 14.12 18.00
CA PRO A 20 -28.52 15.08 16.89
C PRO A 20 -27.24 15.70 16.40
N ILE A 21 -26.22 15.79 17.23
CA ILE A 21 -24.90 16.40 16.91
C ILE A 21 -23.76 15.38 16.95
N CYS A 22 -24.06 14.09 16.97
CA CYS A 22 -23.09 13.00 17.02
C CYS A 22 -22.99 12.33 15.65
N ASP A 23 -21.78 12.28 15.06
CA ASP A 23 -21.57 11.66 13.74
C ASP A 23 -21.84 10.16 13.72
N ARG A 24 -21.85 9.51 14.89
CA ARG A 24 -22.18 8.09 14.99
C ARG A 24 -23.69 7.80 14.96
N ALA A 25 -24.53 8.83 15.05
CA ALA A 25 -26.00 8.64 15.06
C ALA A 25 -26.49 8.01 13.75
N GLY A 26 -27.28 6.95 13.88
CA GLY A 26 -27.80 6.15 12.77
C GLY A 26 -26.92 4.92 12.43
N GLU A 27 -25.71 4.83 12.98
CA GLU A 27 -24.82 3.67 12.89
C GLU A 27 -24.18 3.34 14.27
N CYS A 28 -24.90 3.65 15.35
CA CYS A 28 -24.41 3.54 16.71
C CYS A 28 -24.93 2.29 17.41
N PRO A 29 -24.06 1.29 17.73
CA PRO A 29 -24.48 0.10 18.46
C PRO A 29 -25.19 0.38 19.79
N LEU A 30 -24.80 1.46 20.50
CA LEU A 30 -25.51 1.85 21.74
C LEU A 30 -26.94 2.31 21.46
N GLN A 31 -27.17 3.08 20.38
CA GLN A 31 -28.53 3.46 19.96
C GLN A 31 -29.37 2.23 19.62
N ASP A 32 -28.82 1.32 18.79
CA ASP A 32 -29.54 0.14 18.31
C ASP A 32 -29.92 -0.79 19.48
N GLN A 33 -28.96 -1.04 20.38
CA GLN A 33 -29.19 -1.86 21.57
C GLN A 33 -30.18 -1.19 22.54
N THR A 34 -30.10 0.13 22.72
CA THR A 34 -31.04 0.88 23.57
C THR A 34 -32.43 0.85 22.98
N TYR A 35 -32.59 1.03 21.69
CA TYR A 35 -33.89 0.95 21.03
C TYR A 35 -34.52 -0.44 21.15
N LYS A 36 -33.71 -1.49 20.97
CA LYS A 36 -34.20 -2.89 20.97
C LYS A 36 -34.44 -3.45 22.36
N HIS A 37 -33.62 -3.11 23.36
CA HIS A 37 -33.57 -3.77 24.66
C HIS A 37 -33.54 -2.80 25.86
N GLY A 38 -33.39 -1.50 25.61
CA GLY A 38 -33.25 -0.52 26.67
C GLY A 38 -34.56 -0.10 27.33
N PRO A 39 -34.48 0.69 28.42
CA PRO A 39 -35.64 1.30 29.04
C PRO A 39 -36.19 2.44 28.17
N GLY A 40 -37.49 2.62 28.12
CA GLY A 40 -38.16 3.73 27.44
C GLY A 40 -38.03 5.08 28.12
N SER A 41 -37.59 5.09 29.38
CA SER A 41 -37.39 6.29 30.21
C SER A 41 -36.21 6.07 31.16
N THR A 42 -35.63 7.16 31.64
CA THR A 42 -34.54 7.11 32.63
C THR A 42 -35.07 7.34 34.05
N ARG A 43 -34.48 6.66 35.04
CA ARG A 43 -34.66 6.89 36.48
C ARG A 43 -33.58 7.82 37.05
N TYR A 44 -32.56 8.14 36.25
CA TYR A 44 -31.43 8.97 36.68
C TYR A 44 -31.82 10.45 36.67
N ILE A 45 -31.70 11.10 37.80
CA ILE A 45 -32.14 12.49 38.03
C ILE A 45 -30.97 13.45 38.27
N GLU A 46 -29.78 12.92 38.52
CA GLU A 46 -28.59 13.72 38.78
C GLU A 46 -28.02 14.31 37.46
N PRO A 47 -27.24 15.40 37.51
CA PRO A 47 -26.57 15.93 36.34
C PRO A 47 -25.56 14.93 35.80
N LYS A 48 -25.56 14.79 34.47
CA LYS A 48 -24.56 13.97 33.77
C LYS A 48 -23.18 14.64 33.86
N ARG A 49 -22.10 13.83 33.79
CA ARG A 49 -20.74 14.35 33.75
C ARG A 49 -20.54 15.23 32.53
N THR A 50 -19.76 16.28 32.71
CA THR A 50 -19.36 17.19 31.65
C THR A 50 -17.84 17.26 31.57
N TYR A 51 -17.34 17.24 30.33
CA TYR A 51 -15.95 17.42 30.00
C TYR A 51 -15.81 18.45 28.88
N GLU A 52 -14.62 18.96 28.68
CA GLU A 52 -14.30 19.68 27.45
C GLU A 52 -14.55 18.77 26.24
N LYS A 53 -15.36 19.26 25.30
CA LYS A 53 -15.77 18.49 24.13
C LYS A 53 -14.87 18.72 22.94
N ALA A 54 -14.82 17.69 22.09
CA ALA A 54 -14.22 17.71 20.78
C ALA A 54 -12.70 17.98 20.81
N LEU A 55 -11.98 17.24 21.66
CA LEU A 55 -10.53 17.28 21.67
C LEU A 55 -9.98 16.67 20.35
N ALA A 56 -9.30 17.47 19.54
CA ALA A 56 -8.50 16.94 18.43
C ALA A 56 -7.26 16.27 19.02
N ILE A 57 -7.25 14.92 19.03
CA ILE A 57 -6.10 14.14 19.52
C ILE A 57 -5.08 13.86 18.43
N SER A 58 -5.44 14.10 17.17
CA SER A 58 -4.55 14.15 16.00
C SER A 58 -5.20 14.98 14.90
N ASP A 59 -4.54 15.08 13.75
CA ASP A 59 -5.12 15.70 12.57
C ASP A 59 -6.27 14.90 11.93
N LEU A 60 -6.38 13.63 12.26
CA LEU A 60 -7.38 12.72 11.70
C LEU A 60 -8.50 12.35 12.68
N VAL A 61 -8.23 12.39 13.99
CA VAL A 61 -9.13 11.84 15.02
C VAL A 61 -9.53 12.88 16.06
N VAL A 62 -10.82 12.93 16.34
CA VAL A 62 -11.41 13.76 17.38
C VAL A 62 -12.03 12.87 18.47
N LEU A 63 -11.73 13.18 19.72
CA LEU A 63 -12.24 12.48 20.91
C LEU A 63 -13.26 13.34 21.66
N ASP A 64 -14.47 12.79 21.87
CA ASP A 64 -15.48 13.31 22.80
C ASP A 64 -15.58 12.37 24.02
N ARG A 65 -15.02 12.81 25.13
CA ARG A 65 -14.92 12.01 26.34
C ARG A 65 -16.28 11.74 27.01
N GLU A 66 -17.25 12.64 26.85
CA GLU A 66 -18.58 12.45 27.41
C GLU A 66 -19.33 11.29 26.77
N ARG A 67 -19.09 11.02 25.47
CA ARG A 67 -19.72 9.93 24.73
C ARG A 67 -19.08 8.57 24.99
N CYS A 68 -17.88 8.56 25.59
CA CYS A 68 -17.12 7.34 25.81
C CYS A 68 -17.80 6.42 26.83
N VAL A 69 -18.01 5.16 26.48
CA VAL A 69 -18.57 4.12 27.35
C VAL A 69 -17.48 3.25 28.01
N LEU A 70 -16.22 3.63 27.90
CA LEU A 70 -15.05 2.97 28.51
C LEU A 70 -14.97 1.47 28.17
N CYS A 71 -15.22 1.10 26.91
CA CYS A 71 -15.16 -0.29 26.44
C CYS A 71 -13.74 -0.79 26.14
N TRP A 72 -12.74 0.08 26.13
CA TRP A 72 -11.31 -0.16 25.94
C TRP A 72 -10.91 -0.69 24.55
N ARG A 73 -11.81 -0.81 23.60
CA ARG A 73 -11.49 -1.32 22.25
C ARG A 73 -10.37 -0.54 21.58
N CYS A 74 -10.39 0.80 21.67
CA CYS A 74 -9.37 1.66 21.07
C CYS A 74 -7.98 1.46 21.70
N VAL A 75 -7.91 1.36 23.04
CA VAL A 75 -6.66 1.10 23.76
C VAL A 75 -6.10 -0.26 23.38
N ARG A 76 -6.94 -1.31 23.46
CA ARG A 76 -6.53 -2.67 23.09
C ARG A 76 -6.09 -2.78 21.63
N PHE A 77 -6.80 -2.11 20.71
CA PHE A 77 -6.36 -2.05 19.31
C PHE A 77 -4.99 -1.41 19.18
N SER A 78 -4.80 -0.26 19.84
CA SER A 78 -3.54 0.48 19.80
C SER A 78 -2.36 -0.36 20.32
N ASP A 79 -2.53 -1.01 21.46
CA ASP A 79 -1.49 -1.81 22.10
C ASP A 79 -1.29 -3.18 21.42
N GLU A 80 -2.38 -3.95 21.28
CA GLU A 80 -2.31 -5.37 20.92
C GLU A 80 -2.15 -5.56 19.41
N ILE A 81 -2.87 -4.77 18.58
CA ILE A 81 -2.90 -4.93 17.12
C ILE A 81 -1.88 -4.01 16.45
N ALA A 82 -1.97 -2.71 16.67
CA ALA A 82 -1.10 -1.74 16.01
C ALA A 82 0.32 -1.72 16.59
N GLY A 83 0.47 -2.02 17.89
CA GLY A 83 1.72 -1.88 18.61
C GLY A 83 2.10 -0.42 18.87
N ASP A 84 1.12 0.48 18.88
CA ASP A 84 1.25 1.93 18.98
C ASP A 84 0.48 2.43 20.21
N SER A 85 1.09 2.46 21.39
CA SER A 85 0.43 2.75 22.68
C SER A 85 0.16 4.24 22.91
N PHE A 86 -0.28 4.98 21.90
CA PHE A 86 -0.52 6.43 22.00
C PHE A 86 -1.81 6.79 22.78
N ILE A 87 -2.82 5.91 22.77
CA ILE A 87 -4.10 6.15 23.44
C ILE A 87 -4.24 5.20 24.64
N GLN A 88 -4.44 5.75 25.82
CA GLN A 88 -4.36 5.02 27.08
C GLN A 88 -5.52 5.32 28.02
N LEU A 89 -5.68 4.46 29.04
CA LEU A 89 -6.54 4.71 30.18
C LEU A 89 -5.81 5.59 31.18
N ILE A 90 -6.47 6.70 31.54
CA ILE A 90 -5.97 7.63 32.55
C ILE A 90 -6.96 7.63 33.72
N ASP A 91 -6.44 7.79 34.94
CA ASP A 91 -7.17 7.73 36.18
C ASP A 91 -7.77 6.34 36.48
N ARG A 92 -8.57 6.26 37.54
CA ARG A 92 -9.21 5.02 37.99
C ARG A 92 -10.58 5.25 38.58
N GLY A 93 -11.36 4.17 38.67
CA GLY A 93 -12.72 4.21 39.20
C GLY A 93 -13.64 5.15 38.41
N PRO A 94 -14.45 5.98 39.07
CA PRO A 94 -15.36 6.88 38.37
C PRO A 94 -14.65 7.96 37.53
N GLY A 95 -13.39 8.25 37.79
CA GLY A 95 -12.58 9.24 37.07
C GLY A 95 -11.93 8.71 35.78
N THR A 96 -11.99 7.39 35.53
CA THR A 96 -11.34 6.77 34.36
C THR A 96 -11.74 7.44 33.04
N GLN A 97 -10.75 7.75 32.22
CA GLN A 97 -10.93 8.38 30.92
C GLN A 97 -9.99 7.71 29.88
N ILE A 98 -10.32 7.88 28.62
CA ILE A 98 -9.45 7.55 27.49
C ILE A 98 -8.85 8.86 27.02
N LEU A 99 -7.52 8.93 26.94
CA LEU A 99 -6.77 10.10 26.46
C LEU A 99 -5.44 9.66 25.81
N THR A 100 -4.80 10.59 25.11
CA THR A 100 -3.38 10.54 24.75
C THR A 100 -2.55 11.13 25.90
N PHE A 101 -1.24 10.88 25.94
CA PHE A 101 -0.35 11.59 26.85
C PHE A 101 -0.34 13.09 26.51
N LYS A 102 -0.05 13.91 27.52
CA LYS A 102 0.04 15.34 27.32
C LYS A 102 1.14 15.66 26.32
N ASP A 103 0.84 16.51 25.36
CA ASP A 103 1.74 16.96 24.30
C ASP A 103 2.20 15.85 23.30
N GLU A 104 1.63 14.63 23.40
CA GLU A 104 1.86 13.56 22.44
C GLU A 104 0.58 13.33 21.60
N PRO A 105 0.57 13.68 20.31
CA PRO A 105 -0.57 13.43 19.45
C PRO A 105 -0.76 11.92 19.21
N PHE A 106 -1.95 11.53 18.80
CA PHE A 106 -2.24 10.16 18.39
C PHE A 106 -1.62 9.89 16.99
N ASP A 107 -0.30 9.73 16.94
CA ASP A 107 0.50 9.57 15.72
C ASP A 107 0.65 8.09 15.33
N SER A 108 -0.47 7.39 15.17
CA SER A 108 -0.52 6.01 14.69
C SER A 108 -0.95 5.98 13.23
N TYR A 109 -0.28 5.19 12.41
CA TYR A 109 -0.66 4.94 11.01
C TYR A 109 -1.98 4.14 10.86
N PHE A 110 -2.55 3.73 11.97
CA PHE A 110 -3.77 2.92 12.05
C PHE A 110 -4.87 3.59 12.87
N SER A 111 -4.71 4.88 13.19
CA SER A 111 -5.58 5.62 14.11
C SER A 111 -7.06 5.58 13.70
N GLY A 112 -7.35 5.61 12.40
CA GLY A 112 -8.69 5.55 11.84
C GLY A 112 -9.47 4.26 12.16
N ASN A 113 -8.78 3.15 12.46
CA ASN A 113 -9.47 1.94 12.89
C ASN A 113 -10.16 2.13 14.25
N THR A 114 -9.60 2.96 15.14
CA THR A 114 -10.22 3.26 16.44
C THR A 114 -11.55 3.98 16.28
N ILE A 115 -11.73 4.78 15.22
CA ILE A 115 -13.00 5.39 14.85
C ILE A 115 -14.02 4.31 14.47
N GLN A 116 -13.59 3.38 13.61
CA GLN A 116 -14.47 2.33 13.07
C GLN A 116 -14.94 1.36 14.17
N ILE A 117 -14.05 0.93 15.06
CA ILE A 117 -14.38 -0.02 16.15
C ILE A 117 -15.04 0.64 17.37
N CYS A 118 -15.00 1.97 17.51
CA CYS A 118 -15.66 2.65 18.60
C CYS A 118 -17.18 2.44 18.52
N PRO A 119 -17.83 1.86 19.55
CA PRO A 119 -19.25 1.55 19.50
C PRO A 119 -20.16 2.78 19.64
N VAL A 120 -19.57 3.94 19.91
CA VAL A 120 -20.27 5.22 20.12
C VAL A 120 -19.54 6.34 19.40
N GLY A 121 -20.07 7.54 19.41
CA GLY A 121 -19.46 8.71 18.80
C GLY A 121 -18.37 9.38 19.64
N ALA A 122 -17.63 8.61 20.46
CA ALA A 122 -16.51 9.13 21.23
C ALA A 122 -15.30 9.41 20.36
N LEU A 123 -14.91 8.49 19.49
CA LEU A 123 -13.89 8.69 18.48
C LEU A 123 -14.55 8.90 17.12
N THR A 124 -14.24 10.00 16.48
CA THR A 124 -14.83 10.41 15.19
C THR A 124 -13.75 10.92 14.24
N SER A 125 -14.01 10.79 12.94
CA SER A 125 -13.12 11.27 11.89
C SER A 125 -13.19 12.80 11.78
N LYS A 126 -12.07 13.50 11.91
CA LYS A 126 -12.02 14.96 11.74
C LYS A 126 -12.43 15.39 10.32
N PRO A 127 -11.95 14.74 9.22
CA PRO A 127 -12.37 15.08 7.87
C PRO A 127 -13.85 14.81 7.56
N TYR A 128 -14.44 13.76 8.15
CA TYR A 128 -15.84 13.39 7.90
C TYR A 128 -16.83 14.06 8.86
N ARG A 129 -16.35 14.69 9.92
CA ARG A 129 -17.21 15.25 10.98
C ARG A 129 -18.24 16.21 10.41
N PHE A 130 -19.54 15.91 10.68
CA PHE A 130 -20.73 16.66 10.25
C PHE A 130 -20.97 16.71 8.73
N VAL A 131 -20.30 15.85 7.94
CA VAL A 131 -20.45 15.83 6.47
C VAL A 131 -21.74 15.13 6.07
N SER A 132 -22.07 13.98 6.65
CA SER A 132 -23.21 13.18 6.22
C SER A 132 -23.82 12.36 7.37
N ARG A 133 -25.08 11.92 7.16
CA ARG A 133 -25.70 10.87 7.96
C ARG A 133 -25.66 9.54 7.20
N PRO A 134 -25.65 8.39 7.89
CA PRO A 134 -25.56 7.08 7.24
C PRO A 134 -26.65 6.82 6.19
N TRP A 135 -27.86 7.32 6.41
CA TRP A 135 -28.99 7.16 5.48
C TRP A 135 -28.92 8.06 4.24
N ASP A 136 -28.03 9.05 4.21
CA ASP A 136 -27.77 9.92 3.06
C ASP A 136 -26.64 9.39 2.16
N LEU A 137 -26.01 8.28 2.56
CA LEU A 137 -24.87 7.71 1.86
C LEU A 137 -25.32 6.69 0.82
N THR A 138 -24.63 6.72 -0.33
CA THR A 138 -24.59 5.61 -1.27
C THR A 138 -23.24 4.92 -1.08
N SER A 139 -23.25 3.59 -0.95
CA SER A 139 -22.03 2.83 -0.64
C SER A 139 -21.78 1.75 -1.68
N ALA A 140 -20.51 1.54 -2.02
CA ALA A 140 -20.07 0.44 -2.88
C ALA A 140 -18.82 -0.23 -2.29
N PRO A 141 -18.67 -1.57 -2.44
CA PRO A 141 -17.44 -2.26 -2.13
C PRO A 141 -16.34 -1.85 -3.11
N SER A 142 -15.10 -1.81 -2.64
CA SER A 142 -13.94 -1.42 -3.43
C SER A 142 -12.67 -2.02 -2.84
N VAL A 143 -11.53 -1.71 -3.44
CA VAL A 143 -10.19 -2.08 -3.00
C VAL A 143 -9.33 -0.85 -2.89
N CYS A 144 -8.44 -0.82 -1.91
CA CYS A 144 -7.49 0.27 -1.74
C CYS A 144 -6.55 0.38 -2.95
N ALA A 145 -6.47 1.58 -3.53
CA ALA A 145 -5.68 1.83 -4.74
C ALA A 145 -4.22 2.23 -4.46
N TYR A 146 -3.75 2.15 -3.21
CA TYR A 146 -2.40 2.63 -2.85
C TYR A 146 -1.33 1.55 -2.98
N CYS A 147 -1.36 0.53 -2.15
CA CYS A 147 -0.30 -0.48 -2.12
C CYS A 147 -0.81 -1.88 -2.48
N SER A 148 0.11 -2.77 -2.77
CA SER A 148 -0.17 -4.13 -3.24
C SER A 148 -0.82 -5.07 -2.22
N VAL A 149 -0.98 -4.68 -0.96
CA VAL A 149 -1.72 -5.50 0.02
C VAL A 149 -3.17 -5.72 -0.43
N GLY A 150 -3.78 -4.72 -1.11
CA GLY A 150 -5.13 -4.86 -1.64
C GLY A 150 -6.20 -4.91 -0.55
N CYS A 151 -6.15 -4.01 0.45
CA CYS A 151 -7.16 -3.97 1.51
C CYS A 151 -8.56 -3.72 0.94
N PRO A 152 -9.54 -4.62 1.16
CA PRO A 152 -10.93 -4.35 0.80
C PRO A 152 -11.48 -3.15 1.58
N LEU A 153 -12.25 -2.33 0.89
CA LEU A 153 -12.83 -1.09 1.41
C LEU A 153 -14.32 -1.00 1.06
N THR A 154 -15.04 -0.20 1.83
CA THR A 154 -16.33 0.36 1.41
C THR A 154 -16.13 1.85 1.17
N ASN A 155 -16.46 2.30 -0.01
CA ASN A 155 -16.51 3.70 -0.36
C ASN A 155 -17.92 4.23 -0.14
N ASP A 156 -18.05 5.36 0.54
CA ASP A 156 -19.32 6.04 0.82
C ASP A 156 -19.34 7.39 0.13
N ALA A 157 -20.34 7.61 -0.72
CA ALA A 157 -20.57 8.86 -1.44
C ALA A 157 -21.82 9.58 -0.98
N ARG A 158 -21.80 10.91 -1.10
CA ARG A 158 -22.96 11.79 -0.93
C ARG A 158 -22.93 12.90 -1.97
N ALA A 159 -24.07 13.12 -2.62
CA ALA A 159 -24.22 14.18 -3.62
C ALA A 159 -23.12 14.20 -4.70
N GLY A 160 -22.71 13.01 -5.16
CA GLY A 160 -21.69 12.88 -6.22
C GLY A 160 -20.24 13.06 -5.75
N LYS A 161 -19.98 13.09 -4.46
CA LYS A 161 -18.63 13.19 -3.89
C LYS A 161 -18.32 12.01 -2.97
N LEU A 162 -17.08 11.53 -2.99
CA LEU A 162 -16.59 10.52 -2.06
C LEU A 162 -16.30 11.17 -0.71
N VAL A 163 -17.04 10.75 0.32
CA VAL A 163 -17.00 11.44 1.63
C VAL A 163 -16.37 10.60 2.73
N ARG A 164 -16.32 9.27 2.55
CA ARG A 164 -15.75 8.36 3.55
C ARG A 164 -15.30 7.06 2.93
N THR A 165 -14.22 6.50 3.46
CA THR A 165 -13.76 5.15 3.18
C THR A 165 -13.64 4.37 4.48
N GLN A 166 -14.10 3.11 4.49
CA GLN A 166 -14.02 2.23 5.65
C GLN A 166 -13.40 0.89 5.29
N ALA A 167 -12.70 0.25 6.24
CA ALA A 167 -12.22 -1.10 6.04
C ALA A 167 -13.40 -2.07 5.89
N LEU A 168 -13.37 -2.89 4.85
CA LEU A 168 -14.26 -4.03 4.69
C LEU A 168 -13.52 -5.27 5.19
N PRO A 169 -14.08 -6.03 6.15
CA PRO A 169 -13.40 -7.17 6.73
C PRO A 169 -13.13 -8.27 5.71
N ASN A 170 -11.87 -8.76 5.69
CA ASN A 170 -11.48 -9.96 4.95
C ASN A 170 -10.32 -10.65 5.68
N GLU A 171 -10.61 -11.77 6.35
CA GLU A 171 -9.65 -12.54 7.15
C GLU A 171 -8.44 -13.02 6.33
N ASN A 172 -8.60 -13.17 5.01
CA ASN A 172 -7.50 -13.60 4.14
C ASN A 172 -6.54 -12.47 3.74
N VAL A 173 -6.97 -11.20 3.81
CA VAL A 173 -6.17 -10.06 3.34
C VAL A 173 -5.81 -9.13 4.49
N ASN A 174 -6.80 -8.41 5.02
CA ASN A 174 -6.61 -7.33 5.97
C ASN A 174 -7.18 -7.61 7.37
N ASP A 175 -7.63 -8.84 7.66
CA ASP A 175 -8.49 -9.13 8.81
C ASP A 175 -9.68 -8.14 8.85
N PHE A 176 -9.55 -7.05 9.61
CA PHE A 176 -10.55 -6.00 9.78
C PHE A 176 -9.96 -4.59 9.62
N TRP A 177 -8.67 -4.49 9.23
CA TRP A 177 -7.89 -3.28 9.40
C TRP A 177 -7.55 -2.61 8.07
N THR A 178 -7.36 -1.31 8.11
CA THR A 178 -6.73 -0.54 7.04
C THR A 178 -5.81 0.52 7.64
N CYS A 179 -4.82 0.96 6.89
CA CYS A 179 -3.98 2.09 7.32
C CYS A 179 -4.70 3.42 7.09
N ASP A 180 -4.20 4.47 7.73
CA ASP A 180 -4.80 5.80 7.63
C ASP A 180 -4.65 6.40 6.22
N LYS A 181 -3.60 6.05 5.47
CA LYS A 181 -3.48 6.41 4.04
C LYS A 181 -4.63 5.81 3.23
N GLY A 182 -4.94 4.53 3.40
CA GLY A 182 -6.07 3.88 2.72
C GLY A 182 -7.44 4.42 3.16
N ARG A 183 -7.56 4.81 4.44
CA ARG A 183 -8.82 5.31 5.00
C ARG A 183 -9.13 6.76 4.64
N PHE A 184 -8.13 7.63 4.62
CA PHE A 184 -8.32 9.07 4.46
C PHE A 184 -7.80 9.59 3.11
N GLY A 185 -7.11 8.73 2.35
CA GLY A 185 -6.45 9.08 1.11
C GLY A 185 -7.39 9.26 -0.11
N TYR A 186 -8.68 9.24 0.04
CA TYR A 186 -9.65 9.24 -1.06
C TYR A 186 -9.95 10.62 -1.66
N HIS A 187 -9.63 11.71 -0.98
CA HIS A 187 -10.04 13.07 -1.40
C HIS A 187 -9.48 13.50 -2.77
N TYR A 188 -8.41 12.86 -3.25
CA TYR A 188 -7.87 13.15 -4.56
C TYR A 188 -8.86 12.87 -5.71
N VAL A 189 -9.81 11.95 -5.49
CA VAL A 189 -10.84 11.60 -6.50
C VAL A 189 -11.68 12.83 -6.86
N ASP A 190 -12.04 13.62 -5.86
CA ASP A 190 -12.86 14.85 -6.00
C ASP A 190 -12.05 16.14 -6.08
N SER A 191 -10.74 16.06 -6.35
CA SER A 191 -9.88 17.25 -6.47
C SER A 191 -10.26 18.10 -7.67
N GLU A 192 -10.27 19.42 -7.49
CA GLU A 192 -10.54 20.39 -8.56
C GLU A 192 -9.44 20.40 -9.64
N ASP A 193 -8.25 19.87 -9.33
CA ASP A 193 -7.13 19.79 -10.26
C ASP A 193 -7.24 18.58 -11.23
N ARG A 194 -8.30 17.78 -11.15
CA ARG A 194 -8.49 16.60 -12.02
C ARG A 194 -8.59 17.04 -13.49
N LEU A 195 -7.88 16.31 -14.34
CA LEU A 195 -8.03 16.42 -15.80
C LEU A 195 -9.44 15.94 -16.20
N ASP A 196 -10.17 16.73 -16.97
CA ASP A 196 -11.57 16.49 -17.32
C ASP A 196 -11.83 16.36 -18.84
N ARG A 197 -10.85 16.70 -19.68
CA ARG A 197 -10.94 16.66 -21.15
C ARG A 197 -9.57 16.43 -21.78
N PRO A 198 -9.53 15.88 -23.01
CA PRO A 198 -8.28 15.80 -23.77
C PRO A 198 -7.68 17.20 -24.04
N LEU A 199 -6.35 17.27 -23.99
CA LEU A 199 -5.57 18.47 -24.28
C LEU A 199 -4.53 18.15 -25.36
N ILE A 200 -4.30 19.10 -26.26
CA ILE A 200 -3.24 19.03 -27.29
C ILE A 200 -2.35 20.26 -27.14
N ARG A 201 -1.05 20.07 -27.14
CA ARG A 201 -0.07 21.15 -27.08
C ARG A 201 -0.04 21.94 -28.37
N LYS A 202 -0.14 23.26 -28.27
CA LYS A 202 0.07 24.19 -29.37
C LYS A 202 1.08 25.26 -28.96
N GLY A 203 2.32 25.08 -29.39
CA GLY A 203 3.43 25.89 -28.90
C GLY A 203 3.72 25.59 -27.42
N GLU A 204 3.67 26.62 -26.57
CA GLU A 204 3.92 26.47 -25.11
C GLU A 204 2.66 26.16 -24.28
N GLU A 205 1.46 26.28 -24.88
CA GLU A 205 0.19 26.14 -24.16
C GLU A 205 -0.58 24.89 -24.59
N PHE A 206 -1.45 24.43 -23.69
CA PHE A 206 -2.41 23.37 -23.98
C PHE A 206 -3.75 23.97 -24.42
N GLU A 207 -4.32 23.43 -25.49
CA GLU A 207 -5.70 23.70 -25.90
C GLU A 207 -6.58 22.46 -25.66
N GLY A 208 -7.82 22.70 -25.19
CA GLY A 208 -8.84 21.65 -25.07
C GLY A 208 -9.21 21.08 -26.44
N ALA A 209 -9.25 19.75 -26.55
CA ALA A 209 -9.58 19.03 -27.77
C ALA A 209 -10.75 18.05 -27.56
N SER A 210 -11.39 17.65 -28.64
CA SER A 210 -12.29 16.50 -28.60
C SER A 210 -11.50 15.19 -28.55
N TRP A 211 -12.13 14.11 -28.10
CA TRP A 211 -11.54 12.78 -28.14
C TRP A 211 -11.12 12.36 -29.56
N GLY A 212 -11.95 12.69 -30.57
CA GLY A 212 -11.62 12.38 -31.96
C GLY A 212 -10.36 13.08 -32.45
N GLU A 213 -10.16 14.35 -32.14
CA GLU A 213 -8.97 15.12 -32.51
C GLU A 213 -7.73 14.59 -31.79
N ALA A 214 -7.83 14.35 -30.49
CA ALA A 214 -6.70 13.87 -29.69
C ALA A 214 -6.24 12.46 -30.10
N VAL A 215 -7.20 11.53 -30.26
CA VAL A 215 -6.89 10.16 -30.74
C VAL A 215 -6.33 10.17 -32.15
N ALA A 216 -6.85 11.01 -33.06
CA ALA A 216 -6.31 11.13 -34.42
C ALA A 216 -4.87 11.67 -34.43
N ALA A 217 -4.55 12.65 -33.58
CA ALA A 217 -3.19 13.16 -33.43
C ALA A 217 -2.19 12.08 -32.94
N VAL A 218 -2.60 11.31 -31.94
CA VAL A 218 -1.80 10.18 -31.43
C VAL A 218 -1.63 9.11 -32.51
N ALA A 219 -2.70 8.68 -33.16
CA ALA A 219 -2.66 7.63 -34.19
C ALA A 219 -1.77 8.04 -35.39
N ALA A 220 -1.84 9.29 -35.83
CA ALA A 220 -1.02 9.80 -36.92
C ALA A 220 0.49 9.70 -36.59
N LYS A 221 0.89 10.02 -35.36
CA LYS A 221 2.27 9.90 -34.92
C LYS A 221 2.72 8.44 -34.78
N LEU A 222 1.85 7.58 -34.26
CA LEU A 222 2.16 6.14 -34.12
C LEU A 222 2.30 5.43 -35.47
N GLN A 223 1.56 5.86 -36.53
CA GLN A 223 1.67 5.29 -37.88
C GLN A 223 3.02 5.59 -38.53
N ASP A 224 3.61 6.76 -38.23
CA ASP A 224 4.91 7.18 -38.78
C ASP A 224 6.10 6.75 -37.90
N ALA A 225 5.85 6.33 -36.65
CA ALA A 225 6.88 5.98 -35.69
C ALA A 225 7.59 4.67 -36.02
N LYS A 226 8.89 4.63 -35.88
CA LYS A 226 9.72 3.42 -36.00
C LYS A 226 10.03 2.79 -34.65
N LYS A 227 10.13 3.61 -33.61
CA LYS A 227 10.49 3.15 -32.26
C LYS A 227 9.57 3.83 -31.24
N VAL A 228 8.78 3.04 -30.56
CA VAL A 228 7.80 3.47 -29.57
C VAL A 228 8.12 2.85 -28.23
N GLY A 229 8.12 3.65 -27.17
CA GLY A 229 8.22 3.21 -25.78
C GLY A 229 6.90 3.39 -25.04
N VAL A 230 6.58 2.48 -24.15
CA VAL A 230 5.37 2.53 -23.31
C VAL A 230 5.77 2.34 -21.86
N ILE A 231 5.41 3.30 -21.01
CA ILE A 231 5.63 3.22 -19.56
C ILE A 231 4.26 3.33 -18.87
N ALA A 232 3.97 2.38 -17.98
CA ALA A 232 2.72 2.36 -17.25
C ALA A 232 2.95 2.41 -15.73
N GLY A 233 2.08 3.11 -14.99
CA GLY A 233 2.14 3.19 -13.53
C GLY A 233 1.48 2.01 -12.85
N GLY A 234 1.93 1.69 -11.64
CA GLY A 234 1.45 0.55 -10.84
C GLY A 234 0.07 0.75 -10.18
N HIS A 235 -0.67 1.81 -10.48
CA HIS A 235 -2.02 2.09 -9.92
C HIS A 235 -3.16 1.78 -10.91
N LEU A 236 -2.85 1.24 -12.08
CA LEU A 236 -3.82 0.85 -13.10
C LEU A 236 -4.41 -0.52 -12.81
N THR A 237 -5.61 -0.79 -13.36
CA THR A 237 -6.29 -2.07 -13.17
C THR A 237 -5.73 -3.17 -14.06
N THR A 238 -6.11 -4.41 -13.80
CA THR A 238 -5.74 -5.57 -14.62
C THR A 238 -6.22 -5.41 -16.07
N GLU A 239 -7.40 -4.82 -16.29
CA GLU A 239 -7.99 -4.54 -17.60
C GLU A 239 -7.21 -3.47 -18.35
N ASP A 240 -6.77 -2.43 -17.65
CA ASP A 240 -5.89 -1.40 -18.23
C ASP A 240 -4.56 -2.02 -18.65
N ALA A 241 -3.96 -2.83 -17.78
CA ALA A 241 -2.71 -3.53 -18.05
C ALA A 241 -2.81 -4.42 -19.29
N PHE A 242 -3.90 -5.20 -19.40
CA PHE A 242 -4.16 -6.02 -20.57
C PHE A 242 -4.29 -5.20 -21.85
N ALA A 243 -5.05 -4.10 -21.80
CA ALA A 243 -5.25 -3.22 -22.95
C ALA A 243 -3.95 -2.53 -23.39
N ILE A 244 -3.12 -2.07 -22.44
CA ILE A 244 -1.83 -1.44 -22.70
C ILE A 244 -0.87 -2.45 -23.34
N SER A 245 -0.72 -3.64 -22.77
CA SER A 245 0.13 -4.70 -23.32
C SER A 245 -0.31 -5.09 -24.74
N LYS A 246 -1.62 -5.28 -24.95
CA LYS A 246 -2.19 -5.62 -26.25
C LYS A 246 -2.03 -4.49 -27.27
N LEU A 247 -2.22 -3.23 -26.88
CA LEU A 247 -1.96 -2.07 -27.73
C LEU A 247 -0.49 -2.00 -28.15
N ALA A 248 0.44 -2.10 -27.20
CA ALA A 248 1.87 -2.01 -27.45
C ALA A 248 2.36 -3.15 -28.34
N LYS A 249 2.09 -4.40 -27.98
CA LYS A 249 2.70 -5.57 -28.59
C LYS A 249 1.99 -6.06 -29.84
N GLU A 250 0.63 -6.04 -29.87
CA GLU A 250 -0.13 -6.58 -31.01
C GLU A 250 -0.50 -5.52 -32.06
N VAL A 251 -0.74 -4.25 -31.65
CA VAL A 251 -1.21 -3.20 -32.58
C VAL A 251 -0.07 -2.30 -33.04
N ILE A 252 0.72 -1.78 -32.10
CA ILE A 252 1.88 -0.95 -32.42
C ILE A 252 3.07 -1.81 -32.84
N GLY A 253 3.20 -3.02 -32.28
CA GLY A 253 4.27 -3.96 -32.58
C GLY A 253 5.57 -3.63 -31.85
N THR A 254 5.52 -2.90 -30.72
CA THR A 254 6.70 -2.58 -29.92
C THR A 254 6.86 -3.54 -28.73
N PRO A 255 8.06 -4.10 -28.49
CA PRO A 255 8.37 -4.86 -27.28
C PRO A 255 8.76 -3.96 -26.10
N HIS A 256 8.95 -2.65 -26.32
CA HIS A 256 9.46 -1.68 -25.35
C HIS A 256 8.32 -1.22 -24.43
N VAL A 257 7.96 -2.06 -23.48
CA VAL A 257 6.86 -1.78 -22.52
C VAL A 257 7.26 -2.24 -21.13
N ASP A 258 7.12 -1.33 -20.14
CA ASP A 258 7.45 -1.62 -18.75
C ASP A 258 6.52 -0.87 -17.80
N SER A 259 6.29 -1.43 -16.60
CA SER A 259 5.50 -0.81 -15.54
C SER A 259 6.31 -0.49 -14.27
N ARG A 260 7.59 -0.81 -14.25
CA ARG A 260 8.48 -0.59 -13.11
C ARG A 260 9.07 0.81 -13.15
N ILE A 261 8.33 1.80 -12.65
CA ILE A 261 8.82 3.19 -12.59
C ILE A 261 9.60 3.42 -11.31
N GLN A 262 8.97 3.21 -10.15
CA GLN A 262 9.57 3.42 -8.85
C GLN A 262 10.55 2.31 -8.46
N ASP A 263 10.23 1.10 -8.84
CA ASP A 263 10.99 -0.13 -8.65
C ASP A 263 11.78 -0.53 -9.91
N ALA A 264 12.35 0.48 -10.59
CA ALA A 264 13.12 0.30 -11.82
C ALA A 264 14.18 -0.77 -11.65
N GLY A 265 14.21 -1.72 -12.59
CA GLY A 265 15.15 -2.84 -12.57
C GLY A 265 14.76 -3.98 -11.62
N ALA A 266 13.62 -3.92 -10.89
CA ALA A 266 13.18 -5.04 -10.06
C ALA A 266 12.95 -6.31 -10.90
N PRO A 267 13.63 -7.43 -10.57
CA PRO A 267 13.70 -8.60 -11.44
C PRO A 267 12.59 -9.63 -11.12
N TYR A 268 11.32 -9.22 -11.20
CA TYR A 268 10.17 -10.07 -10.83
C TYR A 268 10.11 -11.41 -11.55
N GLU A 269 10.66 -11.50 -12.78
CA GLU A 269 10.75 -12.74 -13.55
C GLU A 269 11.60 -13.83 -12.88
N LEU A 270 12.50 -13.46 -11.96
CA LEU A 270 13.27 -14.44 -11.20
C LEU A 270 12.39 -15.31 -10.31
N ALA A 271 11.20 -14.83 -9.91
CA ALA A 271 10.25 -15.64 -9.14
C ALA A 271 9.80 -16.88 -9.90
N LEU A 272 9.86 -16.90 -11.24
CA LEU A 272 9.57 -18.08 -12.07
C LEU A 272 10.52 -19.27 -11.79
N LYS A 273 11.67 -19.03 -11.17
CA LYS A 273 12.56 -20.10 -10.72
C LYS A 273 12.10 -20.77 -9.42
N ALA A 274 11.24 -20.08 -8.65
CA ALA A 274 10.67 -20.62 -7.40
C ALA A 274 9.24 -21.16 -7.58
N GLY A 275 8.57 -20.84 -8.70
CA GLY A 275 7.22 -21.27 -8.97
C GLY A 275 6.71 -20.86 -10.34
N PRO A 276 5.45 -21.18 -10.68
CA PRO A 276 4.90 -20.98 -12.03
C PRO A 276 4.50 -19.53 -12.33
N VAL A 277 4.83 -18.57 -11.48
CA VAL A 277 4.37 -17.17 -11.56
C VAL A 277 5.52 -16.20 -11.33
N ALA A 278 5.51 -15.09 -12.02
CA ALA A 278 6.40 -13.95 -11.73
C ALA A 278 5.85 -13.13 -10.55
N GLY A 279 5.75 -13.77 -9.40
CA GLY A 279 5.14 -13.21 -8.19
C GLY A 279 5.18 -14.19 -7.03
N SER A 280 4.28 -14.02 -6.07
CA SER A 280 4.23 -14.83 -4.86
C SER A 280 3.83 -16.28 -5.13
N THR A 281 4.47 -17.22 -4.44
CA THR A 281 4.01 -18.61 -4.31
C THR A 281 3.34 -18.87 -2.96
N SER A 282 3.33 -17.87 -2.09
CA SER A 282 2.73 -17.85 -0.75
C SER A 282 1.53 -16.92 -0.68
N THR A 283 0.69 -17.11 0.33
CA THR A 283 -0.43 -16.23 0.68
C THR A 283 -0.15 -15.48 2.00
N LEU A 284 -0.97 -14.48 2.31
CA LEU A 284 -0.90 -13.77 3.60
C LEU A 284 -1.21 -14.70 4.79
N ASN A 285 -2.07 -15.70 4.60
CA ASN A 285 -2.39 -16.68 5.63
C ASN A 285 -1.22 -17.65 5.90
N ASP A 286 -0.37 -17.91 4.92
CA ASP A 286 0.80 -18.75 5.10
C ASP A 286 1.80 -18.16 6.09
N LEU A 287 1.82 -16.84 6.27
CA LEU A 287 2.63 -16.16 7.28
C LEU A 287 2.27 -16.63 8.71
N GLU A 288 0.98 -16.86 8.98
CA GLU A 288 0.49 -17.29 10.31
C GLU A 288 0.75 -18.78 10.56
N SER A 289 0.96 -19.58 9.51
CA SER A 289 1.28 -21.00 9.59
C SER A 289 2.78 -21.28 9.44
N ALA A 290 3.57 -20.30 9.02
CA ALA A 290 5.01 -20.44 8.86
C ALA A 290 5.70 -20.68 10.21
N ARG A 291 6.72 -21.54 10.22
CA ARG A 291 7.62 -21.64 11.36
C ARG A 291 8.62 -20.49 11.36
N THR A 292 9.03 -20.06 10.16
CA THR A 292 10.00 -18.98 10.01
C THR A 292 9.61 -18.09 8.84
N ILE A 293 9.70 -16.78 9.06
CA ILE A 293 9.58 -15.74 8.04
C ILE A 293 10.94 -15.07 7.92
N LEU A 294 11.42 -14.89 6.69
CA LEU A 294 12.57 -14.04 6.36
C LEU A 294 12.06 -12.80 5.65
N TRP A 295 12.38 -11.62 6.18
CA TRP A 295 12.02 -10.33 5.60
C TRP A 295 13.21 -9.65 4.95
N LEU A 296 13.05 -9.29 3.66
CA LEU A 296 13.98 -8.48 2.86
C LEU A 296 13.16 -7.48 2.04
N GLY A 297 13.26 -6.21 2.34
CA GLY A 297 12.46 -5.20 1.64
C GLY A 297 12.40 -3.88 2.40
N PRO A 298 11.53 -2.97 1.98
CA PRO A 298 11.30 -1.71 2.68
C PRO A 298 10.69 -1.96 4.06
N ASP A 299 10.67 -0.93 4.92
CA ASP A 299 9.94 -1.02 6.18
C ASP A 299 8.44 -1.23 5.89
N PRO A 300 7.86 -2.39 6.25
CA PRO A 300 6.48 -2.69 5.89
C PRO A 300 5.47 -1.80 6.63
N LYS A 301 5.81 -1.22 7.78
CA LYS A 301 4.93 -0.27 8.47
C LYS A 301 4.73 0.99 7.62
N GLU A 302 5.74 1.39 6.88
CA GLU A 302 5.71 2.55 5.97
C GLU A 302 5.12 2.20 4.59
N ALA A 303 5.64 1.15 3.95
CA ALA A 303 5.29 0.82 2.56
C ALA A 303 4.02 -0.04 2.43
N LEU A 304 3.82 -1.01 3.32
CA LEU A 304 2.76 -2.03 3.27
C LEU A 304 2.10 -2.22 4.64
N PRO A 305 1.46 -1.17 5.22
CA PRO A 305 1.14 -1.12 6.65
C PRO A 305 0.29 -2.28 7.16
N VAL A 306 -0.66 -2.77 6.37
CA VAL A 306 -1.49 -3.90 6.82
C VAL A 306 -0.73 -5.23 6.76
N LEU A 307 0.24 -5.38 5.85
CA LEU A 307 1.18 -6.51 5.90
C LEU A 307 2.04 -6.48 7.18
N TYR A 308 2.46 -5.29 7.63
CA TYR A 308 3.11 -5.16 8.94
C TYR A 308 2.24 -5.73 10.07
N LEU A 309 0.92 -5.43 10.08
CA LEU A 309 0.01 -6.00 11.08
C LEU A 309 -0.08 -7.53 10.97
N ARG A 310 -0.07 -8.10 9.76
CA ARG A 310 -0.08 -9.56 9.54
C ARG A 310 1.23 -10.20 10.01
N LEU A 311 2.39 -9.60 9.74
CA LEU A 311 3.68 -10.06 10.23
C LEU A 311 3.76 -10.00 11.77
N ARG A 312 3.28 -8.89 12.36
CA ARG A 312 3.21 -8.74 13.81
C ARG A 312 2.32 -9.81 14.44
N LYS A 313 1.15 -10.07 13.86
CA LYS A 313 0.23 -11.11 14.30
C LYS A 313 0.87 -12.50 14.22
N ALA A 314 1.55 -12.82 13.11
CA ALA A 314 2.25 -14.09 12.93
C ALA A 314 3.28 -14.35 14.04
N VAL A 315 4.07 -13.33 14.39
CA VAL A 315 5.09 -13.45 15.45
C VAL A 315 4.48 -13.53 16.84
N LEU A 316 3.53 -12.65 17.18
CA LEU A 316 3.04 -12.50 18.55
C LEU A 316 1.95 -13.50 18.91
N ASP A 317 1.07 -13.87 17.97
CA ASP A 317 -0.06 -14.75 18.23
C ASP A 317 0.22 -16.22 17.81
N PHE A 318 1.10 -16.41 16.82
CA PHE A 318 1.41 -17.77 16.30
C PHE A 318 2.85 -18.23 16.56
N GLU A 319 3.64 -17.42 17.28
CA GLU A 319 5.04 -17.75 17.66
C GLU A 319 5.96 -18.01 16.47
N THR A 320 5.63 -17.45 15.30
CA THR A 320 6.46 -17.53 14.09
C THR A 320 7.77 -16.79 14.33
N LYS A 321 8.90 -17.41 13.99
CA LYS A 321 10.21 -16.75 14.07
C LYS A 321 10.35 -15.77 12.90
N LEU A 322 10.80 -14.55 13.20
CA LEU A 322 11.04 -13.51 12.19
C LEU A 322 12.52 -13.16 12.13
N ILE A 323 13.10 -13.32 10.95
CA ILE A 323 14.46 -12.90 10.62
C ILE A 323 14.36 -11.68 9.70
N VAL A 324 14.96 -10.56 10.09
CA VAL A 324 15.00 -9.33 9.30
C VAL A 324 16.43 -9.10 8.81
N VAL A 325 16.60 -8.96 7.49
CA VAL A 325 17.87 -8.57 6.89
C VAL A 325 17.70 -7.16 6.31
N SER A 326 18.44 -6.19 6.84
CA SER A 326 18.28 -4.79 6.47
C SER A 326 19.50 -3.95 6.79
N PRO A 327 19.84 -2.95 5.98
CA PRO A 327 20.91 -1.99 6.27
C PRO A 327 20.57 -1.01 7.40
N ARG A 328 19.29 -0.85 7.76
CA ARG A 328 18.84 0.10 8.77
C ARG A 328 17.80 -0.49 9.70
N ARG A 329 17.53 0.22 10.79
CA ARG A 329 16.45 -0.11 11.72
C ARG A 329 15.09 -0.05 11.00
N MET A 330 14.25 -1.06 11.26
CA MET A 330 12.88 -1.16 10.79
C MET A 330 11.89 -1.31 11.93
N SER A 331 10.62 -1.05 11.66
CA SER A 331 9.52 -1.28 12.60
C SER A 331 9.43 -2.75 13.05
N LEU A 332 9.83 -3.69 12.21
CA LEU A 332 9.87 -5.13 12.49
C LEU A 332 10.88 -5.51 13.57
N ASP A 333 11.96 -4.74 13.76
CA ASP A 333 13.02 -5.03 14.73
C ASP A 333 12.49 -5.17 16.16
N ALA A 334 11.38 -4.51 16.47
CA ALA A 334 10.78 -4.51 17.79
C ALA A 334 10.26 -5.91 18.23
N PHE A 335 9.97 -6.79 17.29
CA PHE A 335 9.46 -8.13 17.55
C PHE A 335 10.14 -9.22 16.69
N ALA A 336 11.19 -8.87 15.96
CA ALA A 336 11.99 -9.85 15.24
C ALA A 336 12.71 -10.80 16.20
N THR A 337 12.86 -12.08 15.80
CA THR A 337 13.69 -13.04 16.51
C THR A 337 15.17 -12.73 16.28
N HIS A 338 15.52 -12.45 15.03
CA HIS A 338 16.86 -12.08 14.63
C HIS A 338 16.86 -10.86 13.70
N VAL A 339 17.83 -9.98 13.90
CA VAL A 339 18.07 -8.84 13.02
C VAL A 339 19.49 -8.92 12.49
N VAL A 340 19.63 -9.02 11.18
CA VAL A 340 20.90 -9.05 10.46
C VAL A 340 21.14 -7.71 9.81
N ARG A 341 22.09 -6.92 10.36
CA ARG A 341 22.52 -5.66 9.76
C ARG A 341 23.63 -5.91 8.76
N CYS A 342 23.49 -5.35 7.57
CA CYS A 342 24.48 -5.41 6.51
C CYS A 342 24.58 -4.06 5.80
N GLU A 343 25.69 -3.81 5.14
CA GLU A 343 25.83 -2.64 4.29
C GLU A 343 24.87 -2.72 3.11
N PRO A 344 24.34 -1.57 2.61
CA PRO A 344 23.52 -1.54 1.41
C PRO A 344 24.25 -2.20 0.22
N GLY A 345 23.57 -3.17 -0.45
CA GLY A 345 24.13 -4.00 -1.52
C GLY A 345 24.87 -5.25 -1.05
N ARG A 346 24.97 -5.50 0.27
CA ARG A 346 25.50 -6.73 0.85
C ARG A 346 24.44 -7.72 1.32
N GLU A 347 23.17 -7.39 1.13
CA GLU A 347 22.02 -8.20 1.54
C GLU A 347 22.07 -9.61 0.90
N ALA A 348 22.44 -9.70 -0.37
CA ALA A 348 22.65 -10.98 -1.07
C ALA A 348 23.70 -11.85 -0.39
N SER A 349 24.80 -11.26 0.08
CA SER A 349 25.85 -11.97 0.82
C SER A 349 25.37 -12.46 2.17
N ALA A 350 24.54 -11.66 2.86
CA ALA A 350 23.92 -12.04 4.12
C ALA A 350 22.98 -13.26 3.93
N VAL A 351 22.14 -13.24 2.88
CA VAL A 351 21.29 -14.38 2.51
C VAL A 351 22.12 -15.62 2.18
N GLY A 352 23.20 -15.45 1.40
CA GLY A 352 24.13 -16.55 1.09
C GLY A 352 24.82 -17.15 2.33
N ALA A 353 25.08 -16.35 3.36
CA ALA A 353 25.60 -16.82 4.65
C ALA A 353 24.56 -17.64 5.44
N LEU A 354 23.29 -17.25 5.40
CA LEU A 354 22.17 -18.01 5.95
C LEU A 354 22.03 -19.39 5.26
N MET A 355 22.12 -19.42 3.94
CA MET A 355 22.02 -20.64 3.14
C MET A 355 23.15 -21.62 3.46
N LYS A 356 24.38 -21.12 3.62
CA LYS A 356 25.56 -21.93 3.93
C LYS A 356 25.71 -22.30 5.41
N ASN A 357 24.80 -21.91 6.27
CA ASN A 357 24.89 -22.00 7.74
C ASN A 357 26.20 -21.37 8.30
N THR A 358 26.70 -20.32 7.65
CA THR A 358 27.88 -19.59 8.07
C THR A 358 27.54 -18.25 8.71
N ALA A 359 26.25 -17.97 8.90
CA ALA A 359 25.78 -16.79 9.62
C ALA A 359 26.27 -16.81 11.09
N THR A 360 26.60 -15.66 11.61
CA THR A 360 27.03 -15.52 13.01
C THR A 360 26.02 -14.61 13.74
N PRO A 361 25.37 -15.10 14.79
CA PRO A 361 25.51 -16.44 15.38
C PRO A 361 24.87 -17.54 14.51
N ALA A 362 25.37 -18.77 14.63
CA ALA A 362 24.88 -19.93 13.88
C ALA A 362 23.39 -20.22 14.12
N GLU A 363 22.82 -19.75 15.23
CA GLU A 363 21.42 -19.87 15.60
C GLU A 363 20.47 -19.28 14.53
N VAL A 364 20.86 -18.18 13.86
CA VAL A 364 20.06 -17.55 12.82
C VAL A 364 19.79 -18.52 11.67
N ALA A 365 20.80 -19.25 11.23
CA ALA A 365 20.67 -20.21 10.15
C ALA A 365 19.90 -21.47 10.58
N THR A 366 20.00 -21.89 11.86
CA THR A 366 19.26 -23.04 12.40
C THR A 366 17.78 -22.73 12.60
N ASP A 367 17.43 -21.46 12.75
CA ASP A 367 16.06 -21.02 12.89
C ASP A 367 15.26 -20.95 11.57
N LEU A 368 15.93 -21.12 10.42
CA LEU A 368 15.27 -21.31 9.12
C LEU A 368 14.59 -22.69 9.06
N GLY A 369 13.43 -22.81 9.68
CA GLY A 369 12.65 -24.06 9.80
C GLY A 369 11.51 -24.14 8.79
N ASP A 370 11.07 -25.35 8.48
CA ASP A 370 9.93 -25.63 7.62
C ASP A 370 8.61 -25.69 8.45
N PRO A 371 7.50 -25.05 8.02
CA PRO A 371 7.32 -24.20 6.82
C PRO A 371 8.07 -22.87 6.85
N PHE A 372 8.68 -22.50 5.73
CA PHE A 372 9.49 -21.30 5.58
C PHE A 372 8.90 -20.38 4.50
N VAL A 373 8.75 -19.08 4.84
CA VAL A 373 8.30 -18.03 3.91
C VAL A 373 9.37 -16.95 3.80
N ALA A 374 9.88 -16.72 2.60
CA ALA A 374 10.71 -15.57 2.29
C ALA A 374 9.84 -14.44 1.73
N CYS A 375 9.89 -13.28 2.36
CA CYS A 375 9.23 -12.07 1.89
C CYS A 375 10.30 -11.17 1.25
N TRP A 376 10.08 -10.78 -0.01
CA TRP A 376 10.95 -9.86 -0.71
C TRP A 376 10.13 -8.75 -1.38
N GLY A 377 10.63 -7.53 -1.31
CA GLY A 377 10.12 -6.39 -2.06
C GLY A 377 11.25 -5.43 -2.41
N PRO A 378 11.12 -4.62 -3.47
CA PRO A 378 12.12 -3.61 -3.81
C PRO A 378 12.38 -2.68 -2.63
N GLY A 379 13.61 -2.70 -2.11
CA GLY A 379 13.93 -2.08 -0.82
C GLY A 379 14.17 -0.58 -0.91
N SER A 380 14.84 -0.13 -1.95
CA SER A 380 15.21 1.28 -2.12
C SER A 380 15.24 1.67 -3.60
N PRO A 381 14.51 2.71 -4.01
CA PRO A 381 14.59 3.24 -5.37
C PRO A 381 16.04 3.53 -5.79
N GLY A 382 16.36 3.22 -7.05
CA GLY A 382 17.69 3.40 -7.61
C GLY A 382 18.73 2.35 -7.22
N ARG A 383 18.31 1.18 -6.70
CA ARG A 383 19.21 0.06 -6.38
C ARG A 383 18.96 -1.14 -7.30
N ASP A 384 20.06 -1.79 -7.70
CA ASP A 384 19.99 -3.08 -8.38
C ASP A 384 19.79 -4.21 -7.38
N GLU A 385 18.61 -4.80 -7.39
CA GLU A 385 18.18 -5.88 -6.48
C GLU A 385 18.32 -7.28 -7.10
N THR A 386 18.88 -7.41 -8.30
CA THR A 386 18.95 -8.68 -9.03
C THR A 386 19.72 -9.76 -8.27
N ALA A 387 20.88 -9.41 -7.72
CA ALA A 387 21.68 -10.35 -6.93
C ALA A 387 20.99 -10.77 -5.63
N LEU A 388 20.29 -9.82 -4.97
CA LEU A 388 19.54 -10.08 -3.74
C LEU A 388 18.38 -11.01 -4.03
N PHE A 389 17.54 -10.69 -5.00
CA PHE A 389 16.36 -11.50 -5.29
C PHE A 389 16.74 -12.90 -5.81
N SER A 390 17.81 -13.01 -6.62
CA SER A 390 18.35 -14.33 -7.00
C SER A 390 18.75 -15.16 -5.78
N ALA A 391 19.47 -14.57 -4.80
CA ALA A 391 19.86 -15.26 -3.60
C ALA A 391 18.66 -15.70 -2.73
N VAL A 392 17.60 -14.89 -2.69
CA VAL A 392 16.35 -15.23 -2.00
C VAL A 392 15.66 -16.40 -2.68
N VAL A 393 15.55 -16.40 -4.00
CA VAL A 393 14.96 -17.50 -4.79
C VAL A 393 15.75 -18.79 -4.61
N ASP A 394 17.09 -18.70 -4.63
CA ASP A 394 17.96 -19.86 -4.40
C ASP A 394 17.77 -20.44 -2.98
N LEU A 395 17.64 -19.58 -1.96
CA LEU A 395 17.36 -19.99 -0.60
C LEU A 395 15.97 -20.67 -0.45
N VAL A 396 14.95 -20.09 -1.09
CA VAL A 396 13.60 -20.68 -1.12
C VAL A 396 13.62 -22.08 -1.72
N ASN A 397 14.32 -22.27 -2.83
CA ASN A 397 14.46 -23.58 -3.46
C ASN A 397 15.28 -24.57 -2.63
N ASP A 398 16.40 -24.13 -2.01
CA ASP A 398 17.24 -24.96 -1.13
C ASP A 398 16.47 -25.45 0.10
N ARG A 399 15.59 -24.65 0.65
CA ARG A 399 14.80 -24.94 1.85
C ARG A 399 13.39 -25.46 1.58
N ALA A 400 13.03 -25.69 0.33
CA ALA A 400 11.66 -26.02 -0.09
C ALA A 400 10.61 -25.06 0.51
N GLY A 401 10.97 -23.77 0.60
CA GLY A 401 10.13 -22.72 1.15
C GLY A 401 9.15 -22.15 0.14
N SER A 402 8.43 -21.12 0.53
CA SER A 402 7.57 -20.32 -0.33
C SER A 402 7.99 -18.85 -0.36
N LEU A 403 7.55 -18.13 -1.37
CA LEU A 403 7.94 -16.75 -1.65
C LEU A 403 6.72 -15.83 -1.57
N LEU A 404 6.83 -14.74 -0.83
CA LEU A 404 5.90 -13.62 -0.85
C LEU A 404 6.59 -12.41 -1.48
N VAL A 405 6.24 -12.10 -2.73
CA VAL A 405 6.75 -10.93 -3.45
C VAL A 405 5.88 -9.73 -3.10
N CYS A 406 6.49 -8.63 -2.75
CA CYS A 406 5.84 -7.43 -2.23
C CYS A 406 6.08 -6.23 -3.17
N PRO A 407 5.45 -6.16 -4.34
CA PRO A 407 5.58 -5.00 -5.23
C PRO A 407 4.91 -3.76 -4.59
N PRO A 408 5.29 -2.52 -4.99
CA PRO A 408 4.89 -1.33 -4.22
C PRO A 408 3.43 -0.94 -4.35
N HIS A 409 2.81 -1.09 -5.55
CA HIS A 409 1.52 -0.50 -5.86
C HIS A 409 0.39 -1.52 -6.05
N ALA A 410 -0.85 -1.07 -5.92
CA ALA A 410 -2.05 -1.90 -5.96
C ALA A 410 -2.21 -2.72 -7.25
N GLY A 411 -1.83 -2.17 -8.40
CA GLY A 411 -1.91 -2.81 -9.71
C GLY A 411 -0.62 -3.47 -10.18
N SER A 412 0.50 -3.35 -9.45
CA SER A 412 1.81 -3.83 -9.92
C SER A 412 1.82 -5.31 -10.31
N GLN A 413 1.19 -6.18 -9.51
CA GLN A 413 1.10 -7.60 -9.85
C GLN A 413 0.27 -7.80 -11.13
N GLY A 414 -0.85 -7.10 -11.28
CA GLY A 414 -1.69 -7.15 -12.49
C GLY A 414 -0.95 -6.67 -13.75
N MET A 415 -0.05 -5.70 -13.62
CA MET A 415 0.82 -5.27 -14.73
C MET A 415 1.71 -6.40 -15.22
N ILE A 416 2.35 -7.12 -14.30
CA ILE A 416 3.22 -8.26 -14.63
C ILE A 416 2.38 -9.42 -15.20
N ASP A 417 1.22 -9.71 -14.62
CA ASP A 417 0.30 -10.75 -15.06
C ASP A 417 -0.13 -10.55 -16.52
N MET A 418 -0.35 -9.31 -16.91
CA MET A 418 -0.82 -8.92 -18.26
C MET A 418 0.32 -8.60 -19.23
N GLY A 419 1.57 -8.79 -18.83
CA GLY A 419 2.72 -8.62 -19.70
C GLY A 419 3.08 -7.16 -20.01
N VAL A 420 2.75 -6.20 -19.14
CA VAL A 420 3.32 -4.86 -19.15
C VAL A 420 4.73 -4.94 -18.54
N TYR A 421 5.55 -5.74 -19.20
CA TYR A 421 6.88 -6.15 -18.76
C TYR A 421 7.77 -6.45 -19.96
N PRO A 422 9.05 -6.03 -19.98
CA PRO A 422 9.87 -6.12 -21.19
C PRO A 422 10.25 -7.55 -21.61
N SER A 423 10.35 -8.50 -20.66
CA SER A 423 10.78 -9.87 -20.92
C SER A 423 9.64 -10.91 -20.85
N LEU A 424 8.41 -10.48 -20.52
CA LEU A 424 7.26 -11.36 -20.37
C LEU A 424 6.04 -10.85 -21.15
N ASP A 425 5.34 -11.76 -21.80
CA ASP A 425 3.98 -11.54 -22.30
C ASP A 425 2.93 -11.93 -21.24
N ALA A 426 1.66 -11.64 -21.53
CA ALA A 426 0.56 -11.93 -20.65
C ALA A 426 0.53 -13.42 -20.24
N GLY A 427 0.29 -13.68 -18.95
CA GLY A 427 0.36 -15.03 -18.39
C GLY A 427 1.78 -15.58 -18.26
N TYR A 428 2.75 -14.70 -18.12
CA TYR A 428 4.19 -15.00 -17.88
C TYR A 428 4.89 -15.75 -19.02
N GLN A 429 4.40 -15.59 -20.25
CA GLN A 429 5.04 -16.21 -21.40
C GLN A 429 6.33 -15.44 -21.71
N PRO A 430 7.50 -16.12 -21.82
CA PRO A 430 8.74 -15.44 -22.15
C PRO A 430 8.69 -14.93 -23.60
N VAL A 431 9.16 -13.70 -23.81
CA VAL A 431 9.32 -13.15 -25.17
C VAL A 431 10.62 -13.63 -25.81
N GLY A 432 10.65 -13.70 -27.15
CA GLY A 432 11.84 -14.15 -27.87
C GLY A 432 13.03 -13.18 -27.74
N GLU A 433 12.76 -11.88 -27.86
CA GLU A 433 13.72 -10.79 -27.64
C GLU A 433 13.13 -9.80 -26.64
N PRO A 434 13.74 -9.63 -25.46
CA PRO A 434 13.27 -8.68 -24.47
C PRO A 434 13.26 -7.24 -25.00
N GLY A 435 12.22 -6.50 -24.66
CA GLY A 435 12.14 -5.07 -24.91
C GLY A 435 13.04 -4.27 -23.97
N MET A 436 13.05 -2.95 -24.16
CA MET A 436 13.67 -2.01 -23.23
C MET A 436 12.81 -1.91 -21.96
N ASP A 437 13.46 -1.84 -20.81
CA ASP A 437 12.82 -1.49 -19.53
C ASP A 437 12.64 0.04 -19.42
N THR A 438 12.06 0.50 -18.33
CA THR A 438 11.78 1.92 -18.09
C THR A 438 13.03 2.79 -18.22
N GLN A 439 14.17 2.37 -17.67
CA GLN A 439 15.43 3.12 -17.79
C GLN A 439 15.90 3.23 -19.23
N ALA A 440 15.97 2.11 -19.94
CA ALA A 440 16.42 2.08 -21.32
C ALA A 440 15.47 2.84 -22.28
N ILE A 441 14.15 2.84 -22.00
CA ILE A 441 13.17 3.65 -22.74
C ILE A 441 13.47 5.15 -22.54
N LEU A 442 13.71 5.58 -21.28
CA LEU A 442 14.02 6.97 -20.97
C LEU A 442 15.40 7.39 -21.54
N GLU A 443 16.41 6.51 -21.53
CA GLU A 443 17.71 6.76 -22.18
C GLU A 443 17.57 6.92 -23.69
N ALA A 444 16.76 6.07 -24.34
CA ALA A 444 16.49 6.18 -25.77
C ALA A 444 15.74 7.48 -26.12
N ALA A 445 14.78 7.89 -25.28
CA ALA A 445 14.10 9.18 -25.46
C ALA A 445 15.05 10.36 -25.28
N ALA A 446 15.90 10.35 -24.24
CA ALA A 446 16.87 11.40 -23.95
C ALA A 446 17.94 11.56 -25.05
N SER A 447 18.30 10.47 -25.75
CA SER A 447 19.23 10.49 -26.88
C SER A 447 18.59 10.85 -28.23
N GLY A 448 17.23 10.96 -28.28
CA GLY A 448 16.47 11.19 -29.51
C GLY A 448 16.31 9.94 -30.40
N ASP A 449 16.54 8.75 -29.82
CA ASP A 449 16.39 7.46 -30.51
C ASP A 449 14.98 6.89 -30.39
N LEU A 450 14.05 7.60 -29.73
CA LEU A 450 12.65 7.22 -29.56
C LEU A 450 11.73 8.23 -30.26
N ASP A 451 10.84 7.76 -31.13
CA ASP A 451 9.92 8.62 -31.86
C ASP A 451 8.69 9.02 -31.03
N VAL A 452 8.13 8.04 -30.30
CA VAL A 452 6.92 8.23 -29.49
C VAL A 452 7.09 7.59 -28.10
N LEU A 453 6.67 8.31 -27.07
CA LEU A 453 6.59 7.83 -25.69
C LEU A 453 5.14 7.89 -25.21
N LEU A 454 4.58 6.74 -24.80
CA LEU A 454 3.27 6.65 -24.21
C LEU A 454 3.39 6.44 -22.69
N LEU A 455 2.77 7.33 -21.91
CA LEU A 455 2.74 7.28 -20.46
C LEU A 455 1.30 6.99 -20.00
N PHE A 456 1.08 5.89 -19.27
CA PHE A 456 -0.23 5.51 -18.73
C PHE A 456 -0.19 5.52 -17.20
N GLY A 457 -0.82 6.50 -16.56
CA GLY A 457 -0.81 6.65 -15.10
C GLY A 457 0.61 6.71 -14.53
N ALA A 458 1.50 7.40 -15.23
CA ALA A 458 2.94 7.37 -15.03
C ALA A 458 3.51 8.78 -15.03
N ASP A 459 4.16 9.18 -13.93
CA ASP A 459 4.93 10.43 -13.84
C ASP A 459 6.43 10.13 -13.64
N PRO A 460 7.18 9.86 -14.74
CA PRO A 460 8.60 9.53 -14.62
C PRO A 460 9.44 10.60 -13.92
N ILE A 461 9.08 11.87 -14.02
CA ILE A 461 9.83 12.95 -13.34
C ILE A 461 9.70 12.84 -11.81
N ALA A 462 8.53 12.47 -11.31
CA ALA A 462 8.30 12.33 -9.88
C ALA A 462 8.67 10.95 -9.34
N ASP A 463 8.36 9.88 -10.09
CA ASP A 463 8.40 8.51 -9.56
C ASP A 463 9.65 7.73 -9.96
N PHE A 464 10.27 8.04 -11.13
CA PHE A 464 11.49 7.35 -11.53
C PHE A 464 12.69 7.79 -10.67
N PRO A 465 13.53 6.86 -10.21
CA PRO A 465 14.64 7.21 -9.31
C PRO A 465 15.58 8.29 -9.86
N MET A 466 15.90 8.25 -11.13
CA MET A 466 16.78 9.23 -11.80
C MET A 466 15.94 10.32 -12.50
N SER A 467 15.37 11.25 -11.71
CA SER A 467 14.49 12.33 -12.19
C SER A 467 15.10 13.17 -13.31
N ASP A 468 16.40 13.43 -13.26
CA ASP A 468 17.11 14.20 -14.29
C ASP A 468 17.11 13.50 -15.65
N LEU A 469 17.24 12.17 -15.67
CA LEU A 469 17.13 11.37 -16.91
C LEU A 469 15.70 11.45 -17.46
N ALA A 470 14.70 11.28 -16.60
CA ALA A 470 13.29 11.38 -17.00
C ALA A 470 12.97 12.76 -17.58
N ARG A 471 13.43 13.84 -16.94
CA ARG A 471 13.25 15.21 -17.44
C ARG A 471 13.92 15.40 -18.80
N LYS A 472 15.18 15.00 -18.96
CA LYS A 472 15.91 15.07 -20.24
C LYS A 472 15.19 14.29 -21.34
N ALA A 473 14.65 13.11 -21.03
CA ALA A 473 13.89 12.29 -21.96
C ALA A 473 12.65 13.01 -22.50
N LEU A 474 11.91 13.69 -21.63
CA LEU A 474 10.69 14.42 -22.01
C LEU A 474 10.98 15.76 -22.71
N GLU A 475 12.13 16.38 -22.42
CA GLU A 475 12.57 17.64 -23.07
C GLU A 475 13.29 17.42 -24.41
N ALA A 476 13.68 16.18 -24.76
CA ALA A 476 14.45 15.87 -25.96
C ALA A 476 13.66 15.95 -27.28
N GLY A 477 12.33 16.19 -27.22
CA GLY A 477 11.48 16.35 -28.41
C GLY A 477 10.84 15.04 -28.90
N THR A 478 10.93 13.96 -28.17
CA THR A 478 10.13 12.75 -28.37
C THR A 478 8.64 13.09 -28.23
N PHE A 479 7.80 12.68 -29.19
CA PHE A 479 6.37 12.93 -29.11
C PHE A 479 5.77 12.16 -27.93
N THR A 480 5.32 12.87 -26.90
CA THR A 480 4.88 12.28 -25.64
C THR A 480 3.37 12.38 -25.46
N VAL A 481 2.74 11.26 -25.11
CA VAL A 481 1.32 11.16 -24.78
C VAL A 481 1.18 10.72 -23.35
N SER A 482 0.47 11.51 -22.52
CA SER A 482 0.16 11.14 -21.13
C SER A 482 -1.32 10.83 -20.95
N VAL A 483 -1.63 9.68 -20.37
CA VAL A 483 -2.96 9.27 -19.89
C VAL A 483 -2.92 9.38 -18.36
N GLU A 484 -3.50 10.43 -17.80
CA GLU A 484 -3.28 10.81 -16.41
C GLU A 484 -4.52 11.38 -15.71
N LEU A 485 -4.47 11.37 -14.34
CA LEU A 485 -5.49 11.94 -13.47
C LEU A 485 -5.30 13.46 -13.27
N PHE A 486 -4.05 13.93 -13.25
CA PHE A 486 -3.63 15.27 -12.83
C PHE A 486 -2.61 15.89 -13.79
N PRO A 487 -2.52 17.22 -13.82
CA PRO A 487 -1.45 17.92 -14.51
C PRO A 487 -0.13 17.79 -13.70
N THR A 488 0.58 16.69 -13.91
CA THR A 488 1.88 16.42 -13.29
C THR A 488 3.03 17.11 -14.04
N ASP A 489 4.27 17.00 -13.48
CA ASP A 489 5.46 17.56 -14.14
C ASP A 489 5.71 16.88 -15.50
N SER A 490 5.46 15.58 -15.63
CA SER A 490 5.57 14.86 -16.90
C SER A 490 4.45 15.23 -17.88
N VAL A 491 3.22 15.44 -17.40
CA VAL A 491 2.10 15.96 -18.21
C VAL A 491 2.42 17.35 -18.75
N ALA A 492 3.06 18.19 -17.95
CA ALA A 492 3.45 19.53 -18.37
C ALA A 492 4.43 19.56 -19.56
N LEU A 493 5.13 18.46 -19.85
CA LEU A 493 6.07 18.31 -20.98
C LEU A 493 5.48 17.46 -22.13
N SER A 494 4.27 16.91 -22.00
CA SER A 494 3.64 16.07 -23.02
C SER A 494 3.06 16.87 -24.18
N ASP A 495 2.89 16.24 -25.35
CA ASP A 495 2.23 16.81 -26.54
C ASP A 495 0.72 16.62 -26.52
N VAL A 496 0.26 15.44 -26.05
CA VAL A 496 -1.14 15.10 -25.92
C VAL A 496 -1.42 14.56 -24.52
N VAL A 497 -2.48 15.07 -23.90
CA VAL A 497 -2.92 14.65 -22.57
C VAL A 497 -4.34 14.11 -22.66
N LEU A 498 -4.53 12.89 -22.16
CA LEU A 498 -5.79 12.17 -22.17
C LEU A 498 -6.26 11.94 -20.73
N PRO A 499 -7.45 12.43 -20.34
CA PRO A 499 -7.91 12.37 -18.95
C PRO A 499 -8.34 10.95 -18.56
N SER A 500 -7.83 10.46 -17.43
CA SER A 500 -8.10 9.13 -16.90
C SER A 500 -9.17 9.14 -15.80
N ALA A 501 -9.94 8.04 -15.70
CA ALA A 501 -10.86 7.79 -14.60
C ALA A 501 -10.14 7.22 -13.38
N ALA A 502 -10.52 7.67 -12.16
CA ALA A 502 -9.99 7.16 -10.90
C ALA A 502 -10.66 5.84 -10.46
N TYR A 503 -10.09 5.16 -9.45
CA TYR A 503 -10.55 3.85 -8.99
C TYR A 503 -12.02 3.80 -8.54
N ALA A 504 -12.57 4.87 -8.00
CA ALA A 504 -13.97 4.94 -7.54
C ALA A 504 -14.96 5.33 -8.65
N GLU A 505 -14.47 5.65 -9.84
CA GLU A 505 -15.24 6.13 -11.00
C GLU A 505 -15.42 5.03 -12.07
N ARG A 506 -14.84 3.86 -11.87
CA ARG A 506 -14.80 2.79 -12.86
C ARG A 506 -14.97 1.39 -12.27
N GLU A 507 -15.39 0.48 -13.09
CA GLU A 507 -15.33 -0.96 -12.84
C GLU A 507 -13.94 -1.48 -13.25
N GLY A 508 -13.39 -2.40 -12.48
CA GLY A 508 -12.08 -2.96 -12.74
C GLY A 508 -11.65 -3.98 -11.70
N THR A 509 -10.43 -4.51 -11.85
CA THR A 509 -9.84 -5.40 -10.85
C THR A 509 -8.41 -5.01 -10.52
N PHE A 510 -8.00 -5.29 -9.27
CA PHE A 510 -6.59 -5.34 -8.88
C PHE A 510 -6.18 -6.76 -8.52
N THR A 511 -4.95 -7.12 -8.87
CA THR A 511 -4.30 -8.34 -8.37
C THR A 511 -3.34 -7.95 -7.25
N ASN A 512 -3.61 -8.40 -6.03
CA ASN A 512 -2.79 -8.04 -4.87
C ASN A 512 -1.46 -8.84 -4.81
N LEU A 513 -0.63 -8.55 -3.82
CA LEU A 513 0.70 -9.17 -3.65
C LEU A 513 0.67 -10.71 -3.49
N GLU A 514 -0.41 -11.30 -3.00
CA GLU A 514 -0.61 -12.75 -2.94
C GLU A 514 -1.31 -13.31 -4.21
N ARG A 515 -1.40 -12.50 -5.28
CA ARG A 515 -2.06 -12.79 -6.56
C ARG A 515 -3.56 -13.05 -6.45
N ARG A 516 -4.19 -12.44 -5.46
CA ARG A 516 -5.65 -12.44 -5.29
C ARG A 516 -6.25 -11.34 -6.14
N LEU A 517 -7.14 -11.74 -7.04
CA LEU A 517 -7.91 -10.80 -7.85
C LEU A 517 -9.08 -10.23 -7.04
N GLN A 518 -9.23 -8.90 -7.06
CA GLN A 518 -10.23 -8.19 -6.27
C GLN A 518 -10.93 -7.14 -7.13
N LYS A 519 -12.27 -7.08 -7.06
CA LYS A 519 -13.10 -6.22 -7.92
C LYS A 519 -13.31 -4.84 -7.32
N LEU A 520 -13.27 -3.82 -8.18
CA LEU A 520 -13.68 -2.44 -7.93
C LEU A 520 -15.10 -2.24 -8.47
N GLU A 521 -15.96 -1.63 -7.67
CA GLU A 521 -17.30 -1.23 -8.10
C GLU A 521 -17.35 0.30 -8.29
N PRO A 522 -17.87 0.81 -9.40
CA PRO A 522 -18.01 2.23 -9.64
C PRO A 522 -19.02 2.85 -8.67
N LEU A 523 -18.69 4.01 -8.11
CA LEU A 523 -19.56 4.75 -7.19
C LEU A 523 -19.85 6.16 -7.70
N LEU A 524 -18.95 6.75 -8.46
CA LEU A 524 -19.01 8.11 -8.96
C LEU A 524 -18.88 8.11 -10.49
N PRO A 525 -19.45 9.10 -11.18
CA PRO A 525 -19.10 9.37 -12.57
C PRO A 525 -17.69 9.99 -12.64
N ALA A 526 -16.94 9.68 -13.69
CA ALA A 526 -15.68 10.35 -13.97
C ALA A 526 -15.91 11.84 -14.31
N PRO A 527 -14.96 12.74 -14.02
CA PRO A 527 -15.11 14.17 -14.30
C PRO A 527 -15.09 14.45 -15.81
N GLY A 528 -15.97 15.33 -16.26
CA GLY A 528 -16.01 15.77 -17.66
C GLY A 528 -16.16 14.63 -18.66
N SER A 529 -15.12 14.40 -19.45
CA SER A 529 -15.03 13.33 -20.44
C SER A 529 -13.92 12.33 -20.15
N ALA A 530 -13.39 12.29 -18.92
CA ALA A 530 -12.38 11.33 -18.52
C ALA A 530 -12.87 9.87 -18.72
N ALA A 531 -11.96 8.99 -19.11
CA ALA A 531 -12.30 7.62 -19.50
C ALA A 531 -11.33 6.61 -18.87
N GLU A 532 -11.77 5.36 -18.80
CA GLU A 532 -10.91 4.26 -18.34
C GLU A 532 -9.75 4.07 -19.34
N PRO A 533 -8.50 3.86 -18.89
CA PRO A 533 -7.35 3.67 -19.77
C PRO A 533 -7.52 2.56 -20.79
N TRP A 534 -8.21 1.47 -20.47
CA TRP A 534 -8.50 0.42 -21.45
C TRP A 534 -9.39 0.91 -22.61
N ARG A 535 -10.35 1.84 -22.37
CA ARG A 535 -11.16 2.47 -23.43
C ARG A 535 -10.33 3.41 -24.30
N ILE A 536 -9.39 4.12 -23.66
CA ILE A 536 -8.44 4.99 -24.37
C ILE A 536 -7.58 4.14 -25.29
N CYS A 537 -7.03 3.02 -24.79
CA CYS A 537 -6.29 2.06 -25.61
C CYS A 537 -7.13 1.52 -26.79
N ALA A 538 -8.39 1.14 -26.54
CA ALA A 538 -9.29 0.67 -27.59
C ALA A 538 -9.57 1.73 -28.66
N SER A 539 -9.69 3.01 -28.25
CA SER A 539 -9.88 4.12 -29.19
C SER A 539 -8.66 4.36 -30.06
N ILE A 540 -7.45 4.32 -29.47
CA ILE A 540 -6.18 4.44 -30.22
C ILE A 540 -6.03 3.22 -31.17
N ALA A 541 -6.26 2.00 -30.68
CA ALA A 541 -6.20 0.78 -31.50
C ALA A 541 -7.16 0.84 -32.69
N GLY A 542 -8.39 1.30 -32.47
CA GLY A 542 -9.38 1.50 -33.54
C GLY A 542 -8.91 2.51 -34.60
N ALA A 543 -8.30 3.62 -34.20
CA ALA A 543 -7.74 4.62 -35.12
C ALA A 543 -6.53 4.08 -35.91
N LEU A 544 -5.82 3.08 -35.37
CA LEU A 544 -4.75 2.34 -36.05
C LEU A 544 -5.26 1.17 -36.92
N GLY A 545 -6.59 0.94 -36.96
CA GLY A 545 -7.22 -0.09 -37.80
C GLY A 545 -7.46 -1.43 -37.09
N ALA A 546 -7.20 -1.55 -35.81
CA ALA A 546 -7.53 -2.74 -35.03
C ALA A 546 -9.04 -2.80 -34.69
N SER A 547 -9.60 -4.00 -34.60
CA SER A 547 -11.04 -4.22 -34.35
C SER A 547 -11.23 -4.89 -32.98
N TRP A 548 -11.18 -4.13 -31.90
CA TRP A 548 -11.52 -4.62 -30.57
C TRP A 548 -13.02 -4.42 -30.30
N SER A 549 -13.72 -5.49 -29.96
CA SER A 549 -15.19 -5.46 -29.74
C SER A 549 -15.55 -5.20 -28.27
N TRP A 550 -14.81 -4.31 -27.59
CA TRP A 550 -15.02 -4.02 -26.19
C TRP A 550 -16.01 -2.86 -25.99
N ASN A 551 -17.18 -3.14 -25.45
CA ASN A 551 -18.19 -2.15 -25.10
C ASN A 551 -18.22 -1.88 -23.57
N GLY A 552 -17.69 -2.79 -22.77
CA GLY A 552 -17.68 -2.72 -21.33
C GLY A 552 -16.65 -3.65 -20.69
N PHE A 553 -16.57 -3.60 -19.38
CA PHE A 553 -15.71 -4.43 -18.55
C PHE A 553 -15.82 -5.93 -18.88
N ALA A 554 -17.04 -6.45 -19.03
CA ALA A 554 -17.27 -7.86 -19.31
C ALA A 554 -16.64 -8.32 -20.65
N ASP A 555 -16.61 -7.45 -21.67
CA ASP A 555 -16.00 -7.77 -22.97
C ASP A 555 -14.48 -7.87 -22.86
N VAL A 556 -13.85 -6.95 -22.08
CA VAL A 556 -12.41 -6.99 -21.80
C VAL A 556 -12.06 -8.29 -21.07
N TRP A 557 -12.86 -8.67 -20.06
CA TRP A 557 -12.66 -9.93 -19.33
C TRP A 557 -12.85 -11.17 -20.20
N ALA A 558 -13.80 -11.16 -21.12
CA ALA A 558 -13.96 -12.24 -22.08
C ALA A 558 -12.71 -12.42 -22.95
N ASP A 559 -12.05 -11.32 -23.30
CA ASP A 559 -10.78 -11.35 -24.05
C ASP A 559 -9.60 -11.82 -23.16
N ILE A 560 -9.48 -11.31 -21.94
CA ILE A 560 -8.50 -11.77 -20.95
C ILE A 560 -8.62 -13.29 -20.75
N LYS A 561 -9.80 -13.81 -20.46
CA LYS A 561 -10.04 -15.25 -20.25
C LYS A 561 -9.64 -16.10 -21.46
N ARG A 562 -9.78 -15.57 -22.67
CA ARG A 562 -9.42 -16.28 -23.90
C ARG A 562 -7.93 -16.24 -24.17
N SER A 563 -7.25 -15.13 -23.83
CA SER A 563 -5.88 -14.84 -24.26
C SER A 563 -4.84 -15.12 -23.18
N VAL A 564 -5.21 -15.02 -21.90
CA VAL A 564 -4.30 -15.13 -20.78
C VAL A 564 -4.53 -16.43 -20.01
N VAL A 565 -3.63 -17.38 -20.19
CA VAL A 565 -3.75 -18.76 -19.65
C VAL A 565 -4.00 -18.76 -18.14
N THR A 566 -3.30 -17.92 -17.39
CA THR A 566 -3.43 -17.81 -15.93
C THR A 566 -4.80 -17.30 -15.46
N HIS A 567 -5.58 -16.68 -16.35
CA HIS A 567 -6.88 -16.10 -16.04
C HIS A 567 -8.06 -16.82 -16.69
N ALA A 568 -7.81 -17.89 -17.45
CA ALA A 568 -8.84 -18.61 -18.22
C ALA A 568 -9.99 -19.16 -17.36
N GLY A 569 -9.73 -19.56 -16.12
CA GLY A 569 -10.71 -20.11 -15.17
C GLY A 569 -11.40 -19.08 -14.28
N VAL A 570 -11.07 -17.79 -14.38
CA VAL A 570 -11.58 -16.76 -13.45
C VAL A 570 -13.04 -16.42 -13.76
N ASP A 571 -13.90 -16.49 -12.75
CA ASP A 571 -15.27 -15.97 -12.80
C ASP A 571 -15.32 -14.60 -12.09
N VAL A 572 -15.24 -13.53 -12.88
CA VAL A 572 -15.23 -12.14 -12.39
C VAL A 572 -16.56 -11.73 -11.76
N GLU A 573 -17.68 -12.30 -12.23
CA GLU A 573 -18.99 -12.00 -11.65
C GLU A 573 -19.10 -12.55 -10.22
N ALA A 574 -18.45 -13.69 -9.95
CA ALA A 574 -18.39 -14.25 -8.60
C ALA A 574 -17.61 -13.36 -7.62
N LEU A 575 -16.67 -12.54 -8.09
CA LEU A 575 -15.89 -11.61 -7.26
C LEU A 575 -16.77 -10.51 -6.65
N ALA A 576 -17.82 -10.08 -7.34
CA ALA A 576 -18.76 -9.07 -6.87
C ALA A 576 -19.60 -9.52 -5.66
N GLN A 577 -19.64 -10.83 -5.36
CA GLN A 577 -20.45 -11.42 -4.30
C GLN A 577 -19.70 -11.62 -2.96
N ASN A 578 -18.55 -10.96 -2.74
CA ASN A 578 -17.69 -11.16 -1.56
C ASN A 578 -17.25 -12.62 -1.34
N ALA A 579 -17.27 -13.45 -2.36
CA ALA A 579 -16.59 -14.74 -2.32
C ALA A 579 -15.08 -14.47 -2.15
N PRO A 580 -14.34 -15.27 -1.38
CA PRO A 580 -12.89 -15.17 -1.35
C PRO A 580 -12.39 -15.29 -2.78
N ALA A 581 -11.78 -14.22 -3.29
CA ALA A 581 -11.32 -14.19 -4.67
C ALA A 581 -10.33 -15.35 -4.89
N PRO A 582 -10.47 -16.13 -5.97
CA PRO A 582 -9.56 -17.22 -6.24
C PRO A 582 -8.15 -16.68 -6.47
N ASN A 583 -7.16 -17.41 -6.00
CA ASN A 583 -5.79 -17.13 -6.35
C ASN A 583 -5.58 -17.50 -7.83
N VAL A 584 -5.37 -16.50 -8.67
CA VAL A 584 -5.34 -16.64 -10.14
C VAL A 584 -4.34 -17.71 -10.62
N ALA A 585 -3.19 -17.80 -9.99
CA ALA A 585 -2.14 -18.73 -10.42
C ALA A 585 -2.43 -20.20 -10.08
N LEU A 586 -3.32 -20.48 -9.13
CA LEU A 586 -3.69 -21.85 -8.77
C LEU A 586 -4.78 -22.43 -9.68
N GLN A 587 -5.44 -21.61 -10.49
CA GLN A 587 -6.49 -22.06 -11.41
C GLN A 587 -5.96 -22.47 -12.78
N SER A 588 -4.76 -22.06 -13.16
CA SER A 588 -4.20 -22.35 -14.48
C SER A 588 -3.49 -23.69 -14.54
N GLY A 589 -4.27 -24.78 -14.69
CA GLY A 589 -3.76 -26.00 -15.31
C GLY A 589 -2.96 -26.98 -14.50
N TYR A 590 -2.72 -26.76 -13.20
CA TYR A 590 -2.36 -27.84 -12.29
C TYR A 590 -3.65 -28.40 -11.70
N ALA A 591 -4.23 -29.35 -12.43
CA ALA A 591 -5.32 -30.16 -11.96
C ALA A 591 -4.85 -31.14 -10.88
N ASP A 592 -4.57 -30.61 -9.70
CA ASP A 592 -4.57 -31.41 -8.51
C ASP A 592 -5.85 -31.07 -7.74
N ASP A 593 -6.80 -32.00 -7.74
CA ASP A 593 -8.07 -31.92 -7.01
C ASP A 593 -7.88 -31.59 -5.52
N ALA A 594 -6.69 -31.84 -4.97
CA ALA A 594 -6.30 -31.50 -3.60
C ALA A 594 -6.17 -29.98 -3.37
N VAL A 595 -5.72 -29.21 -4.36
CA VAL A 595 -5.58 -27.73 -4.26
C VAL A 595 -6.95 -27.08 -4.37
N ASN A 596 -7.82 -27.60 -5.23
CA ASN A 596 -9.21 -27.12 -5.34
C ASN A 596 -10.03 -27.46 -4.08
N GLN A 597 -9.75 -28.59 -3.42
CA GLN A 597 -10.37 -28.95 -2.14
C GLN A 597 -9.84 -28.09 -0.99
N SER A 598 -8.58 -27.70 -0.99
CA SER A 598 -8.05 -26.77 0.02
C SER A 598 -8.53 -25.33 -0.20
N ALA A 599 -8.69 -24.86 -1.43
CA ALA A 599 -9.32 -23.55 -1.72
C ALA A 599 -10.82 -23.55 -1.34
N ALA A 600 -11.52 -24.66 -1.54
CA ALA A 600 -12.90 -24.83 -1.09
C ALA A 600 -13.02 -25.04 0.43
N ALA A 601 -12.02 -25.64 1.06
CA ALA A 601 -11.96 -25.83 2.53
C ALA A 601 -11.54 -24.56 3.27
N LEU A 602 -10.75 -23.68 2.63
CA LEU A 602 -10.44 -22.33 3.12
C LEU A 602 -11.62 -21.37 2.94
N ALA A 603 -12.56 -21.67 2.05
CA ALA A 603 -13.90 -21.11 2.02
C ALA A 603 -14.77 -21.80 3.07
N GLY A 604 -14.41 -21.72 4.35
CA GLY A 604 -15.23 -22.27 5.43
C GLY A 604 -16.68 -21.77 5.33
N PRO A 605 -17.66 -22.61 5.71
CA PRO A 605 -19.09 -22.24 5.66
C PRO A 605 -19.41 -21.19 6.74
N GLY A 606 -19.14 -19.92 6.47
CA GLY A 606 -19.35 -18.90 7.49
C GLY A 606 -19.25 -17.46 7.04
N ALA A 607 -18.68 -17.16 5.89
CA ALA A 607 -18.68 -15.82 5.33
C ALA A 607 -19.97 -15.55 4.51
N HIS A 608 -21.12 -16.06 4.94
CA HIS A 608 -22.40 -15.60 4.43
C HIS A 608 -22.71 -14.27 5.12
N TYR A 609 -22.45 -13.14 4.42
CA TYR A 609 -23.23 -11.95 4.70
C TYR A 609 -24.69 -12.31 4.45
N PRO A 610 -25.59 -12.11 5.43
CA PRO A 610 -27.00 -12.46 5.25
C PRO A 610 -27.55 -11.73 4.04
N LYS A 611 -28.30 -12.43 3.19
CA LYS A 611 -29.11 -11.81 2.15
C LYS A 611 -29.99 -10.76 2.80
N GLY A 612 -29.70 -9.47 2.57
CA GLY A 612 -30.41 -8.36 3.19
C GLY A 612 -29.52 -7.18 3.60
N TYR A 613 -28.24 -7.17 3.21
CA TYR A 613 -27.41 -5.98 3.34
C TYR A 613 -28.04 -4.87 2.49
N ARG A 614 -28.87 -4.07 3.15
CA ARG A 614 -29.37 -2.82 2.54
C ARG A 614 -28.24 -1.82 2.55
N GLN A 615 -28.14 -1.04 1.48
CA GLN A 615 -27.32 0.16 1.36
C GLN A 615 -27.28 0.91 2.68
N GLY A 616 -26.14 0.93 3.33
CA GLY A 616 -25.90 1.55 4.62
C GLY A 616 -24.71 0.89 5.28
N SER A 617 -23.96 1.63 6.06
CA SER A 617 -22.78 1.22 6.81
C SER A 617 -22.82 -0.24 7.27
N PRO A 618 -21.69 -1.00 7.22
CA PRO A 618 -21.58 -2.35 7.77
C PRO A 618 -22.01 -2.49 9.24
N PHE A 619 -22.40 -1.40 9.88
CA PHE A 619 -22.89 -1.33 11.25
C PHE A 619 -24.41 -1.18 11.36
N GLN A 620 -25.14 -1.12 10.25
CA GLN A 620 -26.61 -1.10 10.33
C GLN A 620 -27.13 -2.46 10.71
N THR A 621 -27.88 -2.45 11.78
CA THR A 621 -28.75 -3.49 12.31
C THR A 621 -28.04 -4.68 12.96
N GLY A 622 -28.03 -4.70 14.30
CA GLY A 622 -28.23 -5.85 15.21
C GLY A 622 -27.63 -7.22 14.84
N GLN A 623 -26.92 -7.31 13.78
CA GLN A 623 -26.15 -8.47 13.43
C GLN A 623 -24.81 -8.37 14.14
N ASN A 624 -24.58 -9.34 14.99
CA ASN A 624 -23.35 -9.58 15.67
C ASN A 624 -22.17 -9.26 14.73
N TRP A 625 -21.45 -8.19 15.03
CA TRP A 625 -20.04 -8.21 14.78
C TRP A 625 -19.61 -9.61 15.13
N PRO A 626 -18.92 -10.33 14.27
CA PRO A 626 -18.35 -11.56 14.74
C PRO A 626 -17.49 -11.16 15.93
N LEU A 627 -17.98 -11.42 17.13
CA LEU A 627 -17.18 -11.53 18.34
C LEU A 627 -16.02 -12.51 18.11
N SER A 628 -15.98 -13.08 16.92
CA SER A 628 -15.04 -14.10 16.50
C SER A 628 -13.59 -13.65 16.61
N TRP A 629 -13.24 -12.39 16.33
CA TRP A 629 -11.86 -11.97 16.53
C TRP A 629 -11.51 -11.81 18.01
N GLU A 630 -12.42 -11.25 18.82
CA GLU A 630 -12.23 -11.18 20.28
C GLU A 630 -12.24 -12.60 20.89
N LEU A 631 -13.09 -13.49 20.40
CA LEU A 631 -13.15 -14.89 20.82
C LEU A 631 -11.97 -15.70 20.29
N ARG A 632 -11.55 -15.51 19.05
CA ARG A 632 -10.38 -16.20 18.48
C ARG A 632 -9.08 -15.71 19.09
N ALA A 633 -8.90 -14.42 19.32
CA ALA A 633 -7.78 -13.88 20.08
C ALA A 633 -7.79 -14.37 21.53
N PHE A 634 -8.98 -14.56 22.12
CA PHE A 634 -9.17 -15.13 23.45
C PHE A 634 -8.95 -16.65 23.45
N GLU A 635 -9.43 -17.38 22.45
CA GLU A 635 -9.24 -18.82 22.30
C GLU A 635 -7.79 -19.20 21.93
N ALA A 636 -7.12 -18.38 21.11
CA ALA A 636 -5.70 -18.56 20.83
C ALA A 636 -4.82 -18.38 22.08
N ARG A 637 -5.24 -17.51 23.02
CA ARG A 637 -4.58 -17.30 24.31
C ARG A 637 -4.95 -18.35 25.38
N GLN A 638 -5.97 -19.18 25.15
CA GLN A 638 -6.38 -20.24 26.08
C GLN A 638 -5.72 -21.60 25.82
N ARG A 639 -4.58 -21.67 25.15
CA ARG A 639 -3.81 -22.90 25.13
C ARG A 639 -3.31 -23.22 26.56
N PRO A 640 -3.48 -24.46 27.07
CA PRO A 640 -3.12 -24.78 28.44
C PRO A 640 -1.62 -24.60 28.66
N GLY A 641 -1.25 -23.62 29.48
CA GLY A 641 0.11 -23.41 29.94
C GLY A 641 0.59 -21.96 30.05
N GLN A 642 -0.07 -21.00 29.43
CA GLN A 642 0.33 -19.60 29.55
C GLN A 642 -0.86 -18.68 29.81
N VAL A 643 -1.03 -18.30 31.07
CA VAL A 643 -1.78 -17.11 31.46
C VAL A 643 -0.75 -15.98 31.52
N PRO A 644 -0.76 -15.00 30.60
CA PRO A 644 0.02 -13.79 30.81
C PRO A 644 -0.56 -13.07 32.03
N SER A 645 0.26 -12.81 33.01
CA SER A 645 -0.16 -12.02 34.18
C SER A 645 -0.54 -10.62 33.68
N MET A 646 -1.75 -10.15 33.96
CA MET A 646 -2.24 -8.81 33.63
C MET A 646 -1.50 -7.69 34.38
N LEU A 647 -0.36 -7.99 35.02
CA LEU A 647 0.35 -7.07 35.91
C LEU A 647 1.77 -6.72 35.44
N ASP A 648 2.29 -7.38 34.41
CA ASP A 648 3.59 -7.05 33.87
C ASP A 648 3.41 -6.15 32.65
N GLY A 649 3.32 -4.85 32.92
CA GLY A 649 3.15 -3.78 31.95
C GLY A 649 4.35 -3.54 31.06
N ASN A 650 4.95 -4.59 30.49
CA ASN A 650 5.91 -4.53 29.42
C ASN A 650 5.88 -5.86 28.67
N GLY A 651 4.95 -6.00 27.75
CA GLY A 651 4.99 -7.02 26.69
C GLY A 651 6.10 -6.68 25.68
N SER A 652 7.31 -6.44 26.14
CA SER A 652 8.48 -6.40 25.28
C SER A 652 8.80 -7.83 24.87
N ALA A 653 8.74 -8.13 23.58
CA ALA A 653 9.40 -9.29 23.01
C ALA A 653 10.85 -9.35 23.56
N PRO A 654 11.41 -10.55 23.81
CA PRO A 654 12.81 -10.64 24.20
C PRO A 654 13.65 -9.86 23.18
N PRO A 655 14.71 -9.16 23.62
CA PRO A 655 15.50 -8.35 22.71
C PRO A 655 16.02 -9.23 21.57
N ALA A 656 15.76 -8.79 20.32
CA ALA A 656 16.22 -9.48 19.13
C ALA A 656 17.74 -9.72 19.18
N THR A 657 18.18 -10.91 18.81
CA THR A 657 19.60 -11.18 18.67
C THR A 657 20.15 -10.40 17.50
N ARG A 658 20.93 -9.35 17.76
CA ARG A 658 21.54 -8.53 16.72
C ARG A 658 22.79 -9.22 16.19
N VAL A 659 22.84 -9.36 14.88
CA VAL A 659 23.93 -9.98 14.15
C VAL A 659 24.48 -8.97 13.15
N SER A 660 25.78 -8.68 13.25
CA SER A 660 26.49 -8.00 12.16
C SER A 660 26.89 -9.06 11.13
N ALA A 661 26.57 -8.86 9.86
CA ALA A 661 27.15 -9.65 8.79
C ALA A 661 28.69 -9.53 8.85
N PRO A 662 29.47 -10.58 8.46
CA PRO A 662 30.92 -10.52 8.52
C PRO A 662 31.39 -9.30 7.72
N SER A 663 31.91 -8.31 8.43
CA SER A 663 32.55 -7.16 7.81
C SER A 663 33.92 -7.57 7.33
N GLU A 664 34.10 -7.77 6.04
CA GLU A 664 35.36 -7.36 5.41
C GLU A 664 35.29 -5.84 5.34
N ALA A 665 35.83 -5.21 6.36
CA ALA A 665 35.79 -3.78 6.54
C ALA A 665 36.51 -3.08 5.38
N ARG A 666 35.78 -2.63 4.36
CA ARG A 666 36.08 -1.37 3.72
C ARG A 666 35.37 -0.29 4.52
N ARG A 667 36.10 0.30 5.48
CA ARG A 667 35.78 1.64 5.95
C ARG A 667 35.66 2.51 4.69
N ALA A 668 34.52 3.17 4.49
CA ALA A 668 34.44 4.29 3.59
C ALA A 668 35.59 5.22 3.99
N GLN A 669 36.60 5.36 3.13
CA GLN A 669 37.63 6.35 3.35
C GLN A 669 36.91 7.69 3.24
N THR A 670 37.12 8.56 4.22
CA THR A 670 36.64 9.95 4.20
C THR A 670 37.06 10.59 2.87
N GLY A 671 36.16 10.57 1.87
CA GLY A 671 36.41 11.02 0.51
C GLY A 671 35.58 10.33 -0.56
N GLU A 672 35.04 9.13 -0.32
CA GLU A 672 34.25 8.39 -1.32
C GLU A 672 32.72 8.61 -1.22
N GLY A 673 32.22 9.29 -0.17
CA GLY A 673 30.79 9.53 0.07
C GLY A 673 30.08 8.36 0.78
N PHE A 674 28.77 8.50 0.98
CA PHE A 674 27.90 7.55 1.66
C PHE A 674 26.95 6.88 0.68
N ALA A 675 26.72 5.58 0.83
CA ALA A 675 25.71 4.88 0.06
C ALA A 675 24.32 5.42 0.48
N LEU A 676 23.56 5.95 -0.49
CA LEU A 676 22.21 6.44 -0.25
C LEU A 676 21.25 5.27 -0.18
N TYR A 677 20.53 5.16 0.92
CA TYR A 677 19.36 4.31 1.08
C TYR A 677 18.13 5.22 1.21
N THR A 678 17.06 4.93 0.49
CA THR A 678 15.86 5.74 0.50
C THR A 678 14.61 4.86 0.48
N GLY A 679 13.47 5.40 0.88
CA GLY A 679 12.19 4.69 0.86
C GLY A 679 11.04 5.63 1.13
N ARG A 680 9.87 5.32 0.58
CA ARG A 680 8.65 6.09 0.87
C ARG A 680 8.21 5.86 2.30
N MET A 681 7.78 6.92 2.93
CA MET A 681 7.03 6.87 4.19
C MET A 681 5.53 6.81 3.88
N ILE A 682 4.72 6.41 4.86
CA ILE A 682 3.27 6.29 4.66
C ILE A 682 2.64 7.60 4.22
N TYR A 683 3.09 8.72 4.80
CA TYR A 683 2.71 10.06 4.39
C TYR A 683 3.87 10.70 3.62
N ASP A 684 3.68 10.86 2.33
CA ASP A 684 4.62 11.45 1.40
C ASP A 684 3.93 12.55 0.56
N GLU A 685 4.67 13.22 -0.31
CA GLU A 685 4.13 14.19 -1.27
C GLU A 685 3.85 13.58 -2.65
N GLY A 686 3.71 12.27 -2.75
CA GLY A 686 3.27 11.61 -3.99
C GLY A 686 1.92 12.17 -4.47
N THR A 687 1.69 12.17 -5.78
CA THR A 687 0.59 12.91 -6.45
C THR A 687 -0.78 12.71 -5.77
N MET A 688 -1.18 11.47 -5.47
CA MET A 688 -2.48 11.21 -4.84
C MET A 688 -2.55 11.71 -3.38
N VAL A 689 -1.46 11.59 -2.62
CA VAL A 689 -1.41 12.02 -1.21
C VAL A 689 -1.40 13.53 -1.10
N SER A 690 -0.63 14.22 -1.93
CA SER A 690 -0.56 15.69 -1.96
C SER A 690 -1.88 16.36 -2.35
N LYS A 691 -2.72 15.68 -3.15
CA LYS A 691 -4.09 16.13 -3.51
C LYS A 691 -5.14 15.75 -2.47
N THR A 692 -4.76 15.03 -1.41
CA THR A 692 -5.65 14.61 -0.33
C THR A 692 -5.60 15.58 0.84
N VAL A 693 -6.65 16.40 1.00
CA VAL A 693 -6.73 17.46 2.03
C VAL A 693 -6.47 16.92 3.45
N ALA A 694 -6.96 15.72 3.76
CA ALA A 694 -6.81 15.12 5.10
C ALA A 694 -5.37 14.68 5.42
N LEU A 695 -4.57 14.33 4.41
CA LEU A 695 -3.19 13.84 4.58
C LEU A 695 -2.15 14.90 4.24
N ARG A 696 -2.55 15.92 3.49
CA ARG A 696 -1.70 17.04 3.12
C ARG A 696 -1.20 17.78 4.37
N GLY A 697 0.10 17.77 4.59
CA GLY A 697 0.73 18.42 5.73
C GLY A 697 1.01 17.52 6.93
N ILE A 698 0.59 16.24 6.90
CA ILE A 698 1.02 15.23 7.91
C ILE A 698 2.39 14.64 7.52
N ALA A 699 2.80 14.76 6.25
CA ALA A 699 4.14 14.35 5.82
C ALA A 699 5.21 15.02 6.70
N ARG A 700 6.17 14.22 7.16
CA ARG A 700 7.26 14.68 8.03
C ARG A 700 8.18 15.63 7.28
N HIS A 701 8.90 16.47 8.04
CA HIS A 701 10.02 17.22 7.48
C HIS A 701 11.09 16.23 7.00
N PRO A 702 11.78 16.51 5.90
CA PRO A 702 12.85 15.68 5.41
C PRO A 702 14.02 15.67 6.42
N PHE A 703 14.66 14.52 6.56
CA PHE A 703 15.78 14.31 7.47
C PHE A 703 16.82 13.39 6.82
N ILE A 704 18.01 13.33 7.41
CA ILE A 704 19.03 12.35 7.08
C ILE A 704 19.25 11.41 8.26
N GLY A 705 19.00 10.11 8.08
CA GLY A 705 19.33 9.07 9.06
C GLY A 705 20.79 8.65 8.91
N MET A 706 21.57 8.73 10.00
CA MET A 706 23.01 8.45 9.99
C MET A 706 23.42 7.52 11.14
N ASN A 707 24.46 6.71 10.88
CA ASN A 707 25.12 5.96 11.93
C ASN A 707 25.77 6.92 12.93
N PRO A 708 25.61 6.72 14.26
CA PRO A 708 26.22 7.60 15.27
C PRO A 708 27.74 7.75 15.15
N GLY A 709 28.47 6.69 14.73
CA GLY A 709 29.91 6.74 14.52
C GLY A 709 30.31 7.65 13.35
N ASP A 710 29.60 7.47 12.21
CA ASP A 710 29.84 8.26 11.00
C ASP A 710 29.48 9.75 11.22
N ALA A 711 28.38 10.01 11.93
CA ALA A 711 27.99 11.38 12.29
C ALA A 711 29.06 12.07 13.18
N ALA A 712 29.57 11.34 14.18
CA ALA A 712 30.64 11.86 15.06
C ALA A 712 31.93 12.15 14.29
N GLU A 713 32.32 11.32 13.29
CA GLU A 713 33.50 11.57 12.45
C GLU A 713 33.34 12.84 11.60
N LEU A 714 32.13 13.20 11.21
CA LEU A 714 31.79 14.43 10.49
C LEU A 714 31.58 15.64 11.44
N GLY A 715 31.61 15.43 12.76
CA GLY A 715 31.30 16.46 13.75
C GLY A 715 29.84 16.85 13.78
N LEU A 716 28.93 15.92 13.47
CA LEU A 716 27.47 16.07 13.45
C LEU A 716 26.85 15.40 14.69
N SER A 717 25.78 15.99 15.21
CA SER A 717 24.98 15.48 16.33
C SER A 717 23.50 15.42 15.98
N GLU A 718 22.71 14.70 16.79
CA GLU A 718 21.25 14.65 16.68
C GLU A 718 20.64 16.05 16.59
N GLY A 719 19.76 16.29 15.62
CA GLY A 719 19.07 17.56 15.40
C GLY A 719 19.92 18.66 14.76
N GLU A 720 21.22 18.44 14.49
CA GLU A 720 22.03 19.37 13.71
C GLU A 720 21.71 19.27 12.21
N GLU A 721 22.05 20.31 11.46
CA GLU A 721 21.82 20.38 10.01
C GLU A 721 23.04 19.89 9.25
N ALA A 722 22.84 18.91 8.36
CA ALA A 722 23.83 18.42 7.42
C ALA A 722 23.52 18.90 6.00
N LEU A 723 24.55 19.22 5.23
CA LEU A 723 24.45 19.46 3.80
C LEU A 723 24.70 18.14 3.06
N VAL A 724 23.69 17.68 2.33
CA VAL A 724 23.72 16.47 1.51
C VAL A 724 23.78 16.87 0.05
N SER A 725 24.70 16.29 -0.71
CA SER A 725 24.86 16.67 -2.11
C SER A 725 25.18 15.49 -3.03
N ALA A 726 24.68 15.58 -4.28
CA ALA A 726 25.02 14.70 -5.38
C ALA A 726 24.91 15.48 -6.70
N ASN A 727 25.91 15.38 -7.55
CA ASN A 727 25.94 15.96 -8.92
C ASN A 727 25.45 17.42 -9.04
N GLY A 728 25.80 18.27 -8.08
CA GLY A 728 25.45 19.68 -8.09
C GLY A 728 24.09 20.01 -7.48
N PHE A 729 23.29 19.02 -7.09
CA PHE A 729 22.14 19.22 -6.24
C PHE A 729 22.60 19.20 -4.77
N GLU A 730 22.15 20.16 -3.99
CA GLU A 730 22.48 20.31 -2.57
C GLU A 730 21.20 20.55 -1.76
N VAL A 731 21.12 19.90 -0.60
CA VAL A 731 19.98 20.06 0.31
C VAL A 731 20.46 20.02 1.76
N HIS A 732 19.84 20.86 2.59
CA HIS A 732 20.05 20.89 4.03
C HIS A 732 19.02 19.99 4.72
N LEU A 733 19.49 19.02 5.52
CA LEU A 733 18.66 18.03 6.20
C LEU A 733 19.04 17.94 7.69
N GLU A 734 18.02 17.81 8.53
CA GLU A 734 18.21 17.54 9.97
C GLU A 734 18.75 16.13 10.17
N VAL A 735 19.78 15.99 10.99
CA VAL A 735 20.45 14.71 11.32
C VAL A 735 19.64 13.95 12.36
N HIS A 736 19.25 12.73 12.02
CA HIS A 736 18.71 11.75 12.95
C HIS A 736 19.71 10.61 13.11
N LEU A 737 20.12 10.34 14.35
CA LEU A 737 21.02 9.23 14.64
C LEU A 737 20.25 7.92 14.68
N GLU A 738 20.54 7.03 13.76
CA GLU A 738 19.83 5.76 13.57
C GLU A 738 20.78 4.54 13.65
N ASP A 739 20.18 3.37 13.91
CA ASP A 739 20.85 2.08 13.74
C ASP A 739 20.85 1.72 12.23
N ILE A 740 21.75 2.34 11.51
CA ILE A 740 22.05 2.10 10.09
C ILE A 740 23.50 1.65 9.94
N ALA A 741 23.80 0.87 8.90
CA ALA A 741 25.16 0.42 8.62
C ALA A 741 26.11 1.60 8.40
N SER A 742 27.36 1.49 8.93
CA SER A 742 28.39 2.51 8.70
C SER A 742 28.68 2.66 7.20
N GLY A 743 28.91 3.90 6.74
CA GLY A 743 29.09 4.24 5.32
C GLY A 743 27.79 4.34 4.53
N ALA A 744 26.63 4.25 5.18
CA ALA A 744 25.32 4.44 4.59
C ALA A 744 24.54 5.58 5.26
N VAL A 745 23.68 6.22 4.49
CA VAL A 745 22.72 7.22 5.01
C VAL A 745 21.32 6.92 4.47
N PHE A 746 20.30 7.28 5.25
CA PHE A 746 18.90 7.19 4.83
C PHE A 746 18.33 8.59 4.61
N VAL A 747 17.68 8.80 3.47
CA VAL A 747 16.90 10.01 3.19
C VAL A 747 15.50 9.56 2.73
N PRO A 748 14.42 9.95 3.44
CA PRO A 748 13.08 9.52 3.05
C PRO A 748 12.70 10.08 1.67
N TYR A 749 12.00 9.26 0.88
CA TYR A 749 11.59 9.61 -0.48
C TYR A 749 10.35 10.51 -0.45
N ASP A 750 10.32 11.54 -1.34
CA ASP A 750 9.16 12.41 -1.55
C ASP A 750 8.60 13.04 -0.26
N GLN A 751 9.45 13.62 0.57
CA GLN A 751 8.99 14.36 1.75
C GLN A 751 8.78 15.85 1.43
N LYS A 752 8.10 16.55 2.35
CA LYS A 752 7.71 17.95 2.18
C LYS A 752 8.89 18.84 1.77
N GLY A 753 8.83 19.36 0.55
CA GLY A 753 9.86 20.25 0.00
C GLY A 753 11.15 19.54 -0.44
N LEU A 754 11.20 18.21 -0.44
CA LEU A 754 12.35 17.43 -0.90
C LEU A 754 11.93 16.37 -1.90
N LYS A 755 12.44 16.46 -3.11
CA LYS A 755 12.41 15.39 -4.13
C LYS A 755 13.74 14.62 -4.06
N THR A 756 13.75 13.53 -3.31
CA THR A 756 14.96 12.73 -3.04
C THR A 756 15.56 12.10 -4.30
N ASN A 757 14.75 11.88 -5.34
CA ASN A 757 15.22 11.40 -6.63
C ASN A 757 16.19 12.35 -7.33
N LEU A 758 16.29 13.63 -6.94
CA LEU A 758 17.33 14.54 -7.39
C LEU A 758 18.74 14.20 -6.83
N LEU A 759 18.80 13.44 -5.76
CA LEU A 759 20.05 12.88 -5.21
C LEU A 759 20.44 11.56 -5.88
N ILE A 760 19.56 10.95 -6.69
CA ILE A 760 19.79 9.67 -7.36
C ILE A 760 20.18 9.94 -8.81
N THR A 761 21.44 9.83 -9.11
CA THR A 761 21.98 10.14 -10.45
C THR A 761 22.37 8.91 -11.26
N GLU A 762 22.49 7.79 -10.58
CA GLU A 762 22.81 6.47 -11.12
C GLU A 762 22.27 5.36 -10.22
N MET A 763 22.29 4.14 -10.71
CA MET A 763 21.96 2.98 -9.86
C MET A 763 23.00 2.80 -8.76
N ASN A 764 22.55 2.43 -7.55
CA ASN A 764 23.35 2.37 -6.32
C ASN A 764 23.97 3.73 -5.94
N PRO A 765 23.15 4.75 -5.69
CA PRO A 765 23.58 6.13 -5.55
C PRO A 765 24.48 6.37 -4.34
N ILE A 766 25.44 7.27 -4.53
CA ILE A 766 26.36 7.75 -3.48
C ILE A 766 26.17 9.25 -3.30
N VAL A 767 26.08 9.70 -2.06
CA VAL A 767 25.95 11.12 -1.70
C VAL A 767 27.14 11.60 -0.84
N GLN A 768 27.45 12.88 -0.96
CA GLN A 768 28.38 13.55 -0.03
C GLN A 768 27.59 14.15 1.10
N VAL A 769 28.13 14.00 2.32
CA VAL A 769 27.55 14.58 3.54
C VAL A 769 28.61 15.41 4.25
N ARG A 770 28.25 16.65 4.60
CA ARG A 770 29.12 17.54 5.35
C ARG A 770 28.29 18.39 6.32
N ARG A 771 28.93 18.91 7.35
CA ARG A 771 28.28 19.84 8.28
C ARG A 771 27.88 21.12 7.52
N SER A 772 26.66 21.59 7.77
CA SER A 772 26.25 22.94 7.34
C SER A 772 27.16 24.01 7.99
N SER A 773 27.66 24.94 7.20
CA SER A 773 28.55 25.99 7.65
C SER A 773 27.83 27.07 8.45
#